data_b8a33955d672b471741e28e88eacecaf
#
_entry.id   b8a33955d672b471741e28e88eacecaf
#
_cell.length_a   1.000
_cell.length_b   1.000
_cell.length_c   1.000
_cell.angle_alpha   90.00
_cell.angle_beta   90.00
_cell.angle_gamma   90.00
#
_symmetry.space_group_name_H-M   'P 1'
#
loop_
_entity.id
_entity.type
_entity.pdbx_description
1 polymer ?
#
loop_
_entity_poly.entity_id
_entity_poly.type
_entity_poly.pdbx_seq_one_letter_code
_entity_poly.pdbx_strand_id
1 'polypeptide(L)'
;MTHNHPAPLLVELLTEELPPKALARLGDAFAEGLAQRLAARDLVEGDLVFERYATPRRLAVVVQNVRAVAPEKQVREKVLPVSVALDAEGKPTAPLAKKLAALGHPNLSIADLERAQDGKAEAFFVNYSAAGVTLADGLQAALDETLEKLPIPKVMTYQRPDGSDVKFVRPVHRLTVLHDDRIVPVTAFGVDAGDTTLGHRFLSDGLVAIQHARAYADTLRDKGRVIAHFADRRETIRTQLNEHANGDTVVMPESLLDEVTSLVEWPVVYPCRFEDEFLQVPQECLILTMQTNQKYFALTDIAGKLRSRFLIVSNIETKTPGEIVEGNERVVRPRLADAKFFFEQDKKKPLADRVPLLANVVYHNKLGSALARVERLEALAGEIAPAIGADAAHAKRAARLAKADLLTDMVGEFPELQGTMGTYYARHDGEPDDVALACAEHYQPRFSGDALPTTPVSTAVALADKLETIVGIWGIGLAPTGEKDPFALRRHALGVLRLLVEKQLPLDLVSLLRTAHARFEGVPGVAESTDAILAFFMDRLRGLLRERGYTAGEVDAVLSLNPTRVDDLVARLDAVREFTRLAEAEALAAANKRISNILKKSEGGANGAVQPTLLVEAAEKALHEQLAAVTPHVQSQLEARAYTGALSALAALRAPVDTFFNDVMVNAEDPALRANRLALLSALHQQMNCVADISKLAA
;
A
#
# COMPACT_ATOMS: atom_id res chain seq x y z
N MET A 1 51.63 14.23 8.62
CA MET A 1 51.10 13.21 9.54
C MET A 1 49.76 12.77 8.97
N THR A 2 49.68 11.56 8.45
CA THR A 2 48.43 11.00 7.93
C THR A 2 47.53 10.71 9.12
N HIS A 3 46.49 11.55 9.35
CA HIS A 3 45.46 11.25 10.32
C HIS A 3 44.65 10.05 9.81
N ASN A 4 44.95 8.88 10.36
CA ASN A 4 44.31 7.61 10.01
C ASN A 4 43.01 7.36 10.87
N HIS A 5 42.45 8.44 11.41
CA HIS A 5 41.24 8.34 12.21
C HIS A 5 39.98 8.51 11.32
N PRO A 6 38.94 7.69 11.55
CA PRO A 6 37.69 7.86 10.88
C PRO A 6 37.09 9.26 11.13
N ALA A 7 36.54 9.87 10.09
CA ALA A 7 36.01 11.23 10.13
C ALA A 7 34.70 11.31 9.34
N PRO A 8 33.84 12.32 9.55
CA PRO A 8 32.65 12.50 8.76
C PRO A 8 32.97 12.83 7.29
N LEU A 9 32.22 12.23 6.37
CA LEU A 9 32.30 12.46 4.94
C LEU A 9 31.05 13.17 4.46
N LEU A 10 31.17 14.36 3.92
CA LEU A 10 30.15 15.09 3.19
C LEU A 10 30.24 14.77 1.69
N VAL A 11 29.10 14.50 1.07
CA VAL A 11 28.95 14.52 -0.40
C VAL A 11 27.69 15.31 -0.74
N GLU A 12 27.85 16.42 -1.47
CA GLU A 12 26.75 17.23 -1.98
C GLU A 12 26.83 17.31 -3.51
N LEU A 13 25.71 17.08 -4.16
CA LEU A 13 25.48 17.34 -5.56
C LEU A 13 24.53 18.55 -5.69
N LEU A 14 25.02 19.68 -6.18
CA LEU A 14 24.23 20.88 -6.43
C LEU A 14 23.74 20.90 -7.88
N THR A 15 22.43 21.07 -8.06
CA THR A 15 21.74 20.97 -9.36
C THR A 15 20.87 22.19 -9.64
N GLU A 16 20.26 22.26 -10.83
CA GLU A 16 19.02 23.04 -11.03
C GLU A 16 17.85 22.35 -10.33
N GLU A 17 16.67 23.02 -10.26
CA GLU A 17 15.52 22.59 -9.48
C GLU A 17 15.07 21.18 -9.81
N LEU A 18 15.19 20.30 -8.83
CA LEU A 18 14.79 18.90 -8.88
C LEU A 18 13.25 18.78 -8.89
N PRO A 19 12.69 17.73 -9.51
CA PRO A 19 11.24 17.54 -9.55
C PRO A 19 10.63 17.44 -8.14
N PRO A 20 9.71 18.36 -7.73
CA PRO A 20 9.22 18.43 -6.35
C PRO A 20 8.63 17.13 -5.82
N LYS A 21 7.82 16.44 -6.63
CA LYS A 21 7.19 15.17 -6.26
C LYS A 21 8.17 14.00 -6.11
N ALA A 22 9.39 14.13 -6.61
CA ALA A 22 10.41 13.10 -6.51
C ALA A 22 11.52 13.44 -5.50
N LEU A 23 11.60 14.68 -5.01
CA LEU A 23 12.74 15.18 -4.24
C LEU A 23 13.04 14.35 -2.99
N ALA A 24 12.06 14.10 -2.14
CA ALA A 24 12.26 13.31 -0.92
C ALA A 24 12.83 11.93 -1.24
N ARG A 25 12.22 11.22 -2.21
CA ARG A 25 12.68 9.89 -2.64
C ARG A 25 14.07 9.92 -3.27
N LEU A 26 14.40 10.96 -4.03
CA LEU A 26 15.76 11.12 -4.60
C LEU A 26 16.78 11.36 -3.51
N GLY A 27 16.45 12.18 -2.49
CA GLY A 27 17.30 12.43 -1.33
C GLY A 27 17.58 11.18 -0.51
N ASP A 28 16.55 10.42 -0.21
CA ASP A 28 16.67 9.14 0.49
C ASP A 28 17.53 8.15 -0.30
N ALA A 29 17.23 7.94 -1.57
CA ALA A 29 17.96 7.00 -2.43
C ALA A 29 19.43 7.40 -2.62
N PHE A 30 19.73 8.70 -2.71
CA PHE A 30 21.10 9.20 -2.80
C PHE A 30 21.88 8.93 -1.51
N ALA A 31 21.32 9.33 -0.37
CA ALA A 31 22.00 9.21 0.92
C ALA A 31 22.18 7.74 1.34
N GLU A 32 21.12 6.94 1.31
CA GLU A 32 21.17 5.52 1.65
C GLU A 32 22.05 4.73 0.68
N GLY A 33 21.91 5.00 -0.61
CA GLY A 33 22.67 4.33 -1.65
C GLY A 33 24.16 4.55 -1.49
N LEU A 34 24.60 5.78 -1.22
CA LEU A 34 26.01 6.11 -1.04
C LEU A 34 26.55 5.53 0.27
N ALA A 35 25.83 5.72 1.39
CA ALA A 35 26.23 5.25 2.70
C ALA A 35 26.40 3.71 2.75
N GLN A 36 25.43 2.97 2.19
CA GLN A 36 25.50 1.50 2.12
C GLN A 36 26.66 1.00 1.26
N ARG A 37 26.95 1.68 0.13
CA ARG A 37 28.07 1.30 -0.75
C ARG A 37 29.42 1.58 -0.15
N LEU A 38 29.55 2.64 0.65
CA LEU A 38 30.79 2.90 1.42
C LEU A 38 30.96 1.82 2.51
N ALA A 39 29.91 1.47 3.23
CA ALA A 39 29.95 0.41 4.23
C ALA A 39 30.32 -0.95 3.61
N ALA A 40 29.75 -1.29 2.46
CA ALA A 40 30.06 -2.53 1.73
C ALA A 40 31.54 -2.62 1.27
N ARG A 41 32.25 -1.49 1.21
CA ARG A 41 33.66 -1.39 0.89
C ARG A 41 34.55 -1.29 2.13
N ASP A 42 34.01 -1.51 3.34
CA ASP A 42 34.68 -1.38 4.64
C ASP A 42 35.25 0.02 4.91
N LEU A 43 34.73 1.04 4.24
CA LEU A 43 35.14 2.44 4.45
C LEU A 43 34.43 3.09 5.65
N VAL A 44 33.41 2.45 6.24
CA VAL A 44 32.75 2.94 7.45
C VAL A 44 33.19 2.12 8.66
N GLU A 45 33.49 2.77 9.78
CA GLU A 45 33.84 2.12 11.03
C GLU A 45 32.66 2.06 11.98
N GLY A 46 32.36 0.87 12.50
CA GLY A 46 31.22 0.64 13.41
C GLY A 46 29.87 0.66 12.70
N ASP A 47 28.87 1.16 13.40
CA ASP A 47 27.50 1.25 12.89
C ASP A 47 27.40 2.29 11.78
N LEU A 48 26.59 2.00 10.75
CA LEU A 48 26.33 2.92 9.65
C LEU A 48 25.38 4.04 10.10
N VAL A 49 25.95 5.21 10.37
CA VAL A 49 25.23 6.41 10.76
C VAL A 49 25.43 7.49 9.70
N PHE A 50 24.33 8.04 9.19
CA PHE A 50 24.39 9.12 8.19
C PHE A 50 23.20 10.07 8.32
N GLU A 51 23.40 11.30 7.87
CA GLU A 51 22.37 12.33 7.78
C GLU A 51 22.10 12.62 6.30
N ARG A 52 20.80 12.73 5.96
CA ARG A 52 20.32 12.97 4.59
C ARG A 52 19.85 14.39 4.42
N TYR A 53 20.15 14.99 3.28
CA TYR A 53 19.76 16.34 2.95
C TYR A 53 19.19 16.39 1.54
N ALA A 54 18.06 17.06 1.38
CA ALA A 54 17.44 17.28 0.08
C ALA A 54 16.75 18.66 0.05
N THR A 55 17.18 19.49 -0.88
CA THR A 55 16.54 20.78 -1.16
C THR A 55 16.15 20.84 -2.63
N PRO A 56 15.34 21.83 -3.07
CA PRO A 56 15.02 21.97 -4.50
C PRO A 56 16.25 21.84 -5.43
N ARG A 57 17.41 22.24 -4.98
CA ARG A 57 18.62 22.34 -5.82
C ARG A 57 19.78 21.45 -5.36
N ARG A 58 19.58 20.54 -4.40
CA ARG A 58 20.67 19.68 -3.93
C ARG A 58 20.24 18.35 -3.36
N LEU A 59 21.10 17.36 -3.55
CA LEU A 59 21.09 16.09 -2.84
C LEU A 59 22.40 15.98 -2.06
N ALA A 60 22.33 15.69 -0.76
CA ALA A 60 23.56 15.55 0.01
C ALA A 60 23.42 14.51 1.14
N VAL A 61 24.57 14.04 1.60
CA VAL A 61 24.70 13.12 2.72
C VAL A 61 25.95 13.44 3.52
N VAL A 62 25.86 13.33 4.83
CA VAL A 62 27.00 13.27 5.74
C VAL A 62 27.04 11.89 6.36
N VAL A 63 28.07 11.11 6.05
CA VAL A 63 28.31 9.77 6.61
C VAL A 63 29.33 9.87 7.72
N GLN A 64 29.00 9.34 8.91
CA GLN A 64 29.89 9.37 10.07
C GLN A 64 30.95 8.27 10.00
N ASN A 65 32.07 8.47 10.68
CA ASN A 65 33.13 7.48 10.91
C ASN A 65 33.67 6.83 9.62
N VAL A 66 33.91 7.63 8.58
CA VAL A 66 34.48 7.16 7.31
C VAL A 66 36.00 7.11 7.39
N ARG A 67 36.57 5.99 6.97
CA ARG A 67 38.01 5.78 6.91
C ARG A 67 38.63 6.40 5.66
N ALA A 68 39.86 6.87 5.76
CA ALA A 68 40.66 7.31 4.60
C ALA A 68 41.09 6.12 3.70
N VAL A 69 41.25 4.94 4.30
CA VAL A 69 41.59 3.69 3.63
C VAL A 69 40.90 2.56 4.36
N ALA A 70 40.28 1.65 3.62
CA ALA A 70 39.66 0.46 4.19
C ALA A 70 40.70 -0.48 4.83
N PRO A 71 40.37 -1.32 5.81
CA PRO A 71 41.27 -2.28 6.39
C PRO A 71 41.84 -3.25 5.35
N GLU A 72 43.08 -3.68 5.54
CA GLU A 72 43.63 -4.79 4.77
C GLU A 72 42.77 -6.06 4.97
N LYS A 73 42.59 -6.81 3.91
CA LYS A 73 41.87 -8.08 3.93
C LYS A 73 42.81 -9.24 3.66
N GLN A 74 42.73 -10.26 4.49
CA GLN A 74 43.31 -11.54 4.15
C GLN A 74 42.48 -12.19 3.05
N VAL A 75 43.08 -12.33 1.89
CA VAL A 75 42.43 -12.95 0.73
C VAL A 75 43.02 -14.35 0.53
N ARG A 76 42.14 -15.32 0.42
CA ARG A 76 42.46 -16.69 0.04
C ARG A 76 41.87 -16.95 -1.34
N GLU A 77 42.72 -16.93 -2.36
CA GLU A 77 42.30 -17.06 -3.74
C GLU A 77 42.77 -18.37 -4.35
N LYS A 78 41.84 -19.06 -5.03
CA LYS A 78 42.15 -20.31 -5.71
C LYS A 78 43.00 -20.04 -6.93
N VAL A 79 44.16 -20.72 -7.00
CA VAL A 79 45.11 -20.65 -8.12
C VAL A 79 44.70 -21.67 -9.19
N LEU A 80 44.96 -22.98 -8.94
CA LEU A 80 44.65 -24.06 -9.86
C LEU A 80 44.45 -25.37 -9.09
N PRO A 81 43.71 -26.35 -9.65
CA PRO A 81 43.71 -27.71 -9.14
C PRO A 81 45.14 -28.31 -9.16
N VAL A 82 45.49 -29.09 -8.15
CA VAL A 82 46.83 -29.68 -8.02
C VAL A 82 47.22 -30.49 -9.27
N SER A 83 46.29 -31.20 -9.88
CA SER A 83 46.50 -32.01 -11.10
C SER A 83 46.84 -31.18 -12.35
N VAL A 84 46.55 -29.86 -12.33
CA VAL A 84 46.90 -28.95 -13.43
C VAL A 84 48.14 -28.11 -13.09
N ALA A 85 48.32 -27.87 -11.80
CA ALA A 85 49.43 -27.06 -11.29
C ALA A 85 50.79 -27.77 -11.27
N LEU A 86 50.76 -29.11 -11.10
CA LEU A 86 51.94 -29.97 -11.05
C LEU A 86 51.98 -30.96 -12.22
N ASP A 87 53.20 -31.27 -12.71
CA ASP A 87 53.43 -32.38 -13.64
C ASP A 87 53.55 -33.74 -12.93
N ALA A 88 53.81 -34.82 -13.68
CA ALA A 88 53.94 -36.17 -13.14
C ALA A 88 55.12 -36.34 -12.15
N GLU A 89 56.12 -35.47 -12.25
CA GLU A 89 57.28 -35.44 -11.36
C GLU A 89 57.12 -34.48 -10.18
N GLY A 90 55.94 -33.85 -10.03
CA GLY A 90 55.63 -32.90 -8.95
C GLY A 90 56.24 -31.51 -9.15
N LYS A 91 56.67 -31.15 -10.36
CA LYS A 91 57.20 -29.82 -10.67
C LYS A 91 56.12 -28.86 -11.15
N PRO A 92 56.33 -27.55 -10.92
CA PRO A 92 55.32 -26.54 -11.36
C PRO A 92 55.17 -26.51 -12.89
N THR A 93 53.96 -26.46 -13.35
CA THR A 93 53.61 -26.36 -14.76
C THR A 93 53.60 -24.94 -15.27
N ALA A 94 53.74 -24.74 -16.60
CA ALA A 94 53.62 -23.42 -17.20
C ALA A 94 52.23 -22.76 -16.94
N PRO A 95 51.09 -23.47 -16.90
CA PRO A 95 49.82 -22.91 -16.47
C PRO A 95 49.82 -22.32 -15.07
N LEU A 96 50.56 -22.92 -14.09
CA LEU A 96 50.67 -22.38 -12.74
C LEU A 96 51.37 -21.00 -12.74
N ALA A 97 52.53 -20.94 -13.41
CA ALA A 97 53.28 -19.68 -13.52
C ALA A 97 52.47 -18.56 -14.20
N LYS A 98 51.72 -18.92 -15.28
CA LYS A 98 50.83 -17.98 -15.98
C LYS A 98 49.68 -17.52 -15.10
N LYS A 99 49.10 -18.39 -14.31
CA LYS A 99 47.99 -18.05 -13.42
C LYS A 99 48.45 -17.17 -12.25
N LEU A 100 49.60 -17.49 -11.64
CA LEU A 100 50.22 -16.66 -10.59
C LEU A 100 50.56 -15.25 -11.09
N ALA A 101 51.11 -15.14 -12.30
CA ALA A 101 51.38 -13.85 -12.92
C ALA A 101 50.08 -13.05 -13.17
N ALA A 102 49.02 -13.75 -13.63
CA ALA A 102 47.72 -13.11 -13.84
C ALA A 102 47.05 -12.65 -12.54
N LEU A 103 47.35 -13.31 -11.42
CA LEU A 103 46.89 -12.91 -10.08
C LEU A 103 47.77 -11.83 -9.43
N GLY A 104 48.79 -11.33 -10.13
CA GLY A 104 49.73 -10.32 -9.61
C GLY A 104 50.87 -10.87 -8.73
N HIS A 105 51.04 -12.18 -8.65
CA HIS A 105 52.04 -12.83 -7.80
C HIS A 105 53.08 -13.66 -8.60
N PRO A 106 53.79 -13.06 -9.58
CA PRO A 106 54.64 -13.82 -10.49
C PRO A 106 55.87 -14.47 -9.81
N ASN A 107 56.22 -14.01 -8.61
CA ASN A 107 57.41 -14.44 -7.88
C ASN A 107 57.11 -15.56 -6.83
N LEU A 108 55.84 -15.96 -6.64
CA LEU A 108 55.51 -17.00 -5.68
C LEU A 108 55.85 -18.38 -6.24
N SER A 109 56.38 -19.24 -5.36
CA SER A 109 56.66 -20.65 -5.61
C SER A 109 55.57 -21.55 -5.04
N ILE A 110 55.58 -22.86 -5.36
CA ILE A 110 54.65 -23.84 -4.79
C ILE A 110 54.70 -23.88 -3.26
N ALA A 111 55.88 -23.60 -2.66
CA ALA A 111 56.06 -23.62 -1.21
C ALA A 111 55.29 -22.48 -0.51
N ASP A 112 54.99 -21.42 -1.25
CA ASP A 112 54.22 -20.24 -0.77
C ASP A 112 52.70 -20.42 -0.92
N LEU A 113 52.27 -21.52 -1.53
CA LEU A 113 50.86 -21.81 -1.78
C LEU A 113 50.26 -22.80 -0.76
N GLU A 114 49.08 -22.52 -0.29
CA GLU A 114 48.32 -23.46 0.53
C GLU A 114 47.67 -24.52 -0.36
N ARG A 115 47.89 -25.78 -0.02
CA ARG A 115 47.19 -26.90 -0.65
C ARG A 115 46.02 -27.34 0.20
N ALA A 116 44.80 -27.27 -0.36
CA ALA A 116 43.60 -27.60 0.36
C ALA A 116 42.54 -28.24 -0.53
N GLN A 117 41.60 -28.95 0.12
CA GLN A 117 40.47 -29.58 -0.56
C GLN A 117 39.54 -28.53 -1.16
N ASP A 118 39.16 -28.71 -2.43
CA ASP A 118 38.17 -27.90 -3.15
C ASP A 118 37.14 -28.85 -3.83
N GLY A 119 36.05 -29.13 -3.14
CA GLY A 119 35.06 -30.12 -3.56
C GLY A 119 35.65 -31.52 -3.56
N LYS A 120 35.70 -32.20 -4.74
CA LYS A 120 36.21 -33.57 -4.89
C LYS A 120 37.70 -33.63 -5.21
N ALA A 121 38.39 -32.52 -5.41
CA ALA A 121 39.80 -32.44 -5.78
C ALA A 121 40.56 -31.45 -4.87
N GLU A 122 41.87 -31.60 -4.81
CA GLU A 122 42.74 -30.65 -4.14
C GLU A 122 43.16 -29.52 -5.09
N ALA A 123 43.24 -28.31 -4.56
CA ALA A 123 43.71 -27.13 -5.28
C ALA A 123 44.75 -26.35 -4.49
N PHE A 124 45.53 -25.56 -5.20
CA PHE A 124 46.39 -24.55 -4.61
C PHE A 124 45.68 -23.26 -4.41
N PHE A 125 45.91 -22.64 -3.27
CA PHE A 125 45.42 -21.32 -2.88
C PHE A 125 46.58 -20.41 -2.55
N VAL A 126 46.46 -19.14 -2.93
CA VAL A 126 47.35 -18.09 -2.48
C VAL A 126 46.68 -17.31 -1.37
N ASN A 127 47.41 -17.12 -0.26
CA ASN A 127 46.99 -16.30 0.86
C ASN A 127 47.83 -15.03 0.84
N TYR A 128 47.19 -13.88 0.71
CA TYR A 128 47.87 -12.60 0.73
C TYR A 128 47.05 -11.53 1.41
N SER A 129 47.72 -10.49 1.91
CA SER A 129 47.05 -9.30 2.42
C SER A 129 46.80 -8.35 1.25
N ALA A 130 45.53 -8.20 0.88
CA ALA A 130 45.12 -7.20 -0.10
C ALA A 130 44.99 -5.84 0.59
N ALA A 131 45.66 -4.84 0.05
CA ALA A 131 45.54 -3.46 0.54
C ALA A 131 44.06 -3.01 0.48
N GLY A 132 43.63 -2.32 1.51
CA GLY A 132 42.29 -1.73 1.54
C GLY A 132 42.13 -0.67 0.45
N VAL A 133 40.93 -0.54 -0.06
CA VAL A 133 40.57 0.51 -1.04
C VAL A 133 40.72 1.90 -0.42
N THR A 134 41.28 2.84 -1.17
CA THR A 134 41.34 4.24 -0.72
C THR A 134 39.97 4.88 -0.70
N LEU A 135 39.78 5.91 0.12
CA LEU A 135 38.49 6.64 0.14
C LEU A 135 38.17 7.24 -1.24
N ALA A 136 39.16 7.79 -1.95
CA ALA A 136 38.93 8.38 -3.27
C ALA A 136 38.40 7.35 -4.27
N ASP A 137 39.06 6.19 -4.38
CA ASP A 137 38.63 5.13 -5.33
C ASP A 137 37.30 4.50 -4.91
N GLY A 138 37.15 4.20 -3.62
CA GLY A 138 35.92 3.59 -3.10
C GLY A 138 34.73 4.52 -3.17
N LEU A 139 34.90 5.82 -2.94
CA LEU A 139 33.86 6.83 -3.05
C LEU A 139 33.50 7.08 -4.50
N GLN A 140 34.46 7.15 -5.43
CA GLN A 140 34.17 7.31 -6.86
C GLN A 140 33.23 6.17 -7.33
N ALA A 141 33.60 4.94 -7.05
CA ALA A 141 32.78 3.79 -7.43
C ALA A 141 31.40 3.80 -6.76
N ALA A 142 31.34 4.15 -5.46
CA ALA A 142 30.07 4.24 -4.73
C ALA A 142 29.17 5.34 -5.27
N LEU A 143 29.73 6.49 -5.66
CA LEU A 143 29.00 7.62 -6.22
C LEU A 143 28.44 7.28 -7.60
N ASP A 144 29.25 6.72 -8.49
CA ASP A 144 28.83 6.33 -9.84
C ASP A 144 27.67 5.33 -9.79
N GLU A 145 27.80 4.27 -9.00
CA GLU A 145 26.76 3.26 -8.81
C GLU A 145 25.48 3.84 -8.17
N THR A 146 25.61 4.82 -7.28
CA THR A 146 24.47 5.47 -6.63
C THR A 146 23.72 6.32 -7.63
N LEU A 147 24.42 7.13 -8.40
CA LEU A 147 23.84 8.01 -9.41
C LEU A 147 23.13 7.23 -10.52
N GLU A 148 23.69 6.09 -10.94
CA GLU A 148 23.07 5.20 -11.94
C GLU A 148 21.73 4.60 -11.45
N LYS A 149 21.64 4.30 -10.16
CA LYS A 149 20.46 3.64 -9.55
C LYS A 149 19.42 4.58 -8.94
N LEU A 150 19.60 5.90 -9.07
CA LEU A 150 18.63 6.85 -8.57
C LEU A 150 17.26 6.65 -9.26
N PRO A 151 16.14 6.70 -8.49
CA PRO A 151 14.79 6.54 -9.04
C PRO A 151 14.30 7.81 -9.77
N ILE A 152 15.00 8.18 -10.85
CA ILE A 152 14.74 9.39 -11.63
C ILE A 152 13.44 9.22 -12.43
N PRO A 153 12.44 10.09 -12.25
CA PRO A 153 11.16 9.97 -12.95
C PRO A 153 11.27 10.27 -14.46
N LYS A 154 12.15 11.18 -14.84
CA LYS A 154 12.43 11.56 -16.23
C LYS A 154 13.88 12.05 -16.35
N VAL A 155 14.63 11.42 -17.23
CA VAL A 155 16.01 11.81 -17.53
C VAL A 155 15.99 12.93 -18.56
N MET A 156 16.82 13.97 -18.33
CA MET A 156 17.14 15.02 -19.29
C MET A 156 18.53 14.78 -19.89
N THR A 157 18.74 15.24 -21.10
CA THR A 157 20.07 15.38 -21.69
C THR A 157 20.39 16.86 -21.77
N TYR A 158 21.59 17.24 -21.31
CA TYR A 158 22.12 18.60 -21.43
C TYR A 158 23.57 18.56 -21.87
N GLN A 159 23.99 19.63 -22.56
CA GLN A 159 25.34 19.74 -23.10
C GLN A 159 26.20 20.58 -22.16
N ARG A 160 27.42 20.12 -21.92
CA ARG A 160 28.44 20.86 -21.18
C ARG A 160 29.17 21.87 -22.08
N PRO A 161 29.91 22.84 -21.49
CA PRO A 161 30.69 23.80 -22.25
C PRO A 161 31.75 23.16 -23.16
N ASP A 162 32.24 21.97 -22.82
CA ASP A 162 33.18 21.18 -23.62
C ASP A 162 32.53 20.42 -24.79
N GLY A 163 31.23 20.53 -24.95
CA GLY A 163 30.43 19.85 -25.99
C GLY A 163 30.00 18.44 -25.64
N SER A 164 30.38 17.89 -24.50
CA SER A 164 29.91 16.56 -24.08
C SER A 164 28.48 16.56 -23.56
N ASP A 165 27.75 15.49 -23.86
CA ASP A 165 26.36 15.30 -23.38
C ASP A 165 26.35 14.59 -22.04
N VAL A 166 25.52 15.10 -21.13
CA VAL A 166 25.25 14.51 -19.79
C VAL A 166 23.79 14.14 -19.70
N LYS A 167 23.53 12.97 -19.13
CA LYS A 167 22.16 12.47 -18.86
C LYS A 167 21.93 12.43 -17.36
N PHE A 168 21.05 13.28 -16.87
CA PHE A 168 20.65 13.32 -15.45
C PHE A 168 19.23 13.92 -15.33
N VAL A 169 18.71 13.99 -14.11
CA VAL A 169 17.37 14.56 -13.87
C VAL A 169 17.34 16.08 -14.08
N ARG A 170 18.45 16.78 -13.77
CA ARG A 170 18.67 18.24 -13.96
C ARG A 170 20.15 18.50 -14.16
N PRO A 171 20.53 19.66 -14.76
CA PRO A 171 21.93 20.08 -14.84
C PRO A 171 22.60 20.15 -13.49
N VAL A 172 23.82 19.62 -13.41
CA VAL A 172 24.68 19.63 -12.23
C VAL A 172 25.68 20.76 -12.33
N HIS A 173 25.77 21.56 -11.27
CA HIS A 173 26.61 22.74 -11.23
C HIS A 173 27.88 22.55 -10.38
N ARG A 174 27.72 21.84 -9.24
CA ARG A 174 28.84 21.65 -8.29
C ARG A 174 28.74 20.28 -7.64
N LEU A 175 29.93 19.81 -7.24
CA LEU A 175 30.12 18.65 -6.40
C LEU A 175 30.97 19.10 -5.20
N THR A 176 30.40 19.02 -3.98
CA THR A 176 31.15 19.33 -2.74
C THR A 176 31.41 18.03 -2.00
N VAL A 177 32.68 17.71 -1.81
CA VAL A 177 33.07 16.46 -1.14
C VAL A 177 34.21 16.72 -0.17
N LEU A 178 33.91 16.51 1.13
CA LEU A 178 34.86 16.71 2.21
C LEU A 178 34.93 15.49 3.13
N HIS A 179 36.12 15.00 3.37
CA HIS A 179 36.42 14.10 4.46
C HIS A 179 37.01 14.91 5.62
N ASP A 180 36.22 15.18 6.63
CA ASP A 180 36.36 16.21 7.64
C ASP A 180 36.56 17.61 6.99
N ASP A 181 37.82 18.09 6.86
CA ASP A 181 38.18 19.38 6.28
C ASP A 181 38.93 19.26 4.91
N ARG A 182 39.06 18.04 4.39
CA ARG A 182 39.86 17.77 3.18
C ARG A 182 38.97 17.37 2.01
N ILE A 183 39.25 17.97 0.85
CA ILE A 183 38.61 17.58 -0.40
C ILE A 183 39.03 16.15 -0.77
N VAL A 184 38.04 15.29 -1.05
CA VAL A 184 38.30 13.97 -1.66
C VAL A 184 38.19 14.12 -3.17
N PRO A 185 39.27 13.80 -3.94
CA PRO A 185 39.28 14.01 -5.38
C PRO A 185 38.43 12.96 -6.12
N VAL A 186 37.17 13.28 -6.31
CA VAL A 186 36.19 12.49 -7.10
C VAL A 186 35.47 13.40 -8.09
N THR A 187 34.85 12.82 -9.08
CA THR A 187 34.10 13.55 -10.12
C THR A 187 32.70 12.98 -10.29
N ALA A 188 31.74 13.83 -10.65
CA ALA A 188 30.40 13.40 -11.05
C ALA A 188 29.91 14.27 -12.20
N PHE A 189 29.39 13.66 -13.25
CA PHE A 189 28.89 14.37 -14.43
C PHE A 189 29.91 15.37 -15.02
N GLY A 190 31.21 15.07 -14.83
CA GLY A 190 32.34 15.90 -15.27
C GLY A 190 32.54 17.17 -14.45
N VAL A 191 32.02 17.24 -13.23
CA VAL A 191 32.30 18.27 -12.25
C VAL A 191 33.22 17.70 -11.20
N ASP A 192 34.35 18.37 -10.95
CA ASP A 192 35.32 17.97 -9.94
C ASP A 192 34.85 18.37 -8.54
N ALA A 193 35.20 17.56 -7.56
CA ALA A 193 34.91 17.82 -6.16
C ALA A 193 35.65 19.08 -5.65
N GLY A 194 34.96 19.86 -4.84
CA GLY A 194 35.45 21.03 -4.16
C GLY A 194 34.95 21.13 -2.72
N ASP A 195 35.19 22.27 -2.08
CA ASP A 195 34.79 22.61 -0.72
C ASP A 195 33.77 23.73 -0.63
N THR A 196 33.24 24.18 -1.78
CA THR A 196 32.31 25.29 -1.86
C THR A 196 30.99 24.90 -2.50
N THR A 197 29.89 25.46 -1.98
CA THR A 197 28.53 25.34 -2.54
C THR A 197 27.93 26.73 -2.77
N LEU A 198 26.66 26.77 -3.20
CA LEU A 198 25.86 27.99 -3.29
C LEU A 198 24.79 27.98 -2.21
N GLY A 199 24.53 29.14 -1.62
CA GLY A 199 23.37 29.34 -0.75
C GLY A 199 22.09 29.59 -1.54
N HIS A 200 21.10 30.14 -0.86
CA HIS A 200 19.84 30.59 -1.44
C HIS A 200 20.06 31.64 -2.53
N ARG A 201 19.37 31.47 -3.67
CA ARG A 201 19.64 32.27 -4.90
C ARG A 201 19.53 33.79 -4.68
N PHE A 202 18.67 34.25 -3.77
CA PHE A 202 18.38 35.66 -3.54
C PHE A 202 18.75 36.16 -2.13
N LEU A 203 18.94 35.28 -1.16
CA LEU A 203 19.21 35.63 0.24
C LEU A 203 20.66 35.40 0.68
N SER A 204 21.48 34.84 -0.21
CA SER A 204 22.89 34.56 0.04
C SER A 204 23.76 35.10 -1.09
N ASP A 205 24.90 35.65 -0.74
CA ASP A 205 25.84 36.24 -1.70
C ASP A 205 26.94 35.24 -2.05
N GLY A 206 26.97 34.80 -3.32
CA GLY A 206 28.09 34.06 -3.89
C GLY A 206 28.28 32.66 -3.32
N LEU A 207 29.56 32.26 -3.27
CA LEU A 207 29.97 30.93 -2.82
C LEU A 207 30.00 30.81 -1.31
N VAL A 208 29.50 29.70 -0.80
CA VAL A 208 29.54 29.32 0.61
C VAL A 208 30.62 28.25 0.79
N ALA A 209 31.72 28.56 1.48
CA ALA A 209 32.75 27.60 1.81
C ALA A 209 32.32 26.74 3.00
N ILE A 210 32.40 25.41 2.83
CA ILE A 210 32.18 24.41 3.86
C ILE A 210 33.57 24.05 4.43
N GLN A 211 33.80 24.41 5.66
CA GLN A 211 35.13 24.17 6.28
C GLN A 211 35.27 22.76 6.83
N HIS A 212 34.19 22.17 7.29
CA HIS A 212 34.16 20.81 7.85
C HIS A 212 32.87 20.11 7.46
N ALA A 213 32.93 18.84 7.13
CA ALA A 213 31.78 18.01 6.75
C ALA A 213 30.63 18.08 7.77
N ARG A 214 30.95 18.04 9.08
CA ARG A 214 29.99 18.12 10.18
C ARG A 214 29.25 19.46 10.27
N ALA A 215 29.85 20.55 9.78
CA ALA A 215 29.26 21.89 9.86
C ALA A 215 28.38 22.24 8.65
N TYR A 216 28.11 21.29 7.77
CA TYR A 216 27.40 21.50 6.51
C TYR A 216 26.04 22.16 6.70
N ALA A 217 25.15 21.54 7.48
CA ALA A 217 23.78 22.04 7.66
C ALA A 217 23.74 23.41 8.34
N ASP A 218 24.55 23.61 9.38
CA ASP A 218 24.64 24.90 10.09
C ASP A 218 25.23 26.01 9.20
N THR A 219 26.25 25.69 8.43
CA THR A 219 26.85 26.66 7.48
C THR A 219 25.84 27.07 6.41
N LEU A 220 25.08 26.12 5.87
CA LEU A 220 24.03 26.44 4.90
C LEU A 220 22.91 27.26 5.52
N ARG A 221 22.47 26.95 6.74
CA ARG A 221 21.44 27.73 7.42
C ARG A 221 21.90 29.17 7.70
N ASP A 222 23.08 29.34 8.30
CA ASP A 222 23.51 30.62 8.85
C ASP A 222 24.10 31.55 7.77
N LYS A 223 24.88 31.02 6.83
CA LYS A 223 25.51 31.77 5.74
C LYS A 223 24.78 31.61 4.41
N GLY A 224 24.23 30.42 4.15
CA GLY A 224 23.57 30.09 2.90
C GLY A 224 22.10 30.42 2.86
N ARG A 225 21.43 30.68 3.99
CA ARG A 225 19.97 30.84 4.06
C ARG A 225 19.22 29.66 3.43
N VAL A 226 19.66 28.44 3.80
CA VAL A 226 19.08 27.18 3.33
C VAL A 226 18.89 26.23 4.51
N ILE A 227 17.67 25.74 4.71
CA ILE A 227 17.39 24.63 5.64
C ILE A 227 17.58 23.34 4.85
N ALA A 228 18.77 22.72 4.99
CA ALA A 228 19.19 21.59 4.18
C ALA A 228 18.42 20.31 4.47
N HIS A 229 18.11 20.04 5.74
CA HIS A 229 17.28 18.91 6.17
C HIS A 229 15.86 19.04 5.64
N PHE A 230 15.39 18.02 4.92
CA PHE A 230 14.01 18.00 4.41
C PHE A 230 12.99 17.99 5.54
N ALA A 231 13.21 17.15 6.55
CA ALA A 231 12.29 17.03 7.69
C ALA A 231 12.19 18.32 8.51
N ASP A 232 13.31 18.97 8.78
CA ASP A 232 13.35 20.23 9.55
C ASP A 232 12.66 21.37 8.78
N ARG A 233 12.89 21.44 7.47
CA ARG A 233 12.25 22.43 6.61
C ARG A 233 10.74 22.20 6.54
N ARG A 234 10.32 20.93 6.46
CA ARG A 234 8.91 20.53 6.48
C ARG A 234 8.23 20.92 7.79
N GLU A 235 8.87 20.67 8.92
CA GLU A 235 8.34 21.02 10.23
C GLU A 235 8.32 22.54 10.45
N THR A 236 9.32 23.26 9.95
CA THR A 236 9.33 24.73 9.94
C THR A 236 8.11 25.29 9.19
N ILE A 237 7.78 24.73 8.02
CA ILE A 237 6.59 25.12 7.25
C ILE A 237 5.32 24.82 8.03
N ARG A 238 5.19 23.61 8.58
CA ARG A 238 4.03 23.19 9.38
C ARG A 238 3.80 24.13 10.58
N THR A 239 4.85 24.44 11.30
CA THR A 239 4.80 25.34 12.46
C THR A 239 4.32 26.72 12.06
N GLN A 240 4.93 27.31 11.04
CA GLN A 240 4.55 28.64 10.55
C GLN A 240 3.10 28.66 10.02
N LEU A 241 2.65 27.64 9.31
CA LEU A 241 1.27 27.53 8.84
C LEU A 241 0.28 27.56 10.01
N ASN A 242 0.55 26.79 11.05
CA ASN A 242 -0.31 26.74 12.25
C ASN A 242 -0.29 28.07 13.03
N GLU A 243 0.85 28.74 13.14
CA GLU A 243 0.97 30.05 13.78
C GLU A 243 0.16 31.12 13.05
N HIS A 244 0.17 31.12 11.71
CA HIS A 244 -0.55 32.09 10.89
C HIS A 244 -2.03 31.74 10.66
N ALA A 245 -2.48 30.56 11.11
CA ALA A 245 -3.89 30.18 11.04
C ALA A 245 -4.79 31.06 11.93
N ASN A 246 -4.26 31.64 13.02
CA ASN A 246 -4.99 32.52 13.93
C ASN A 246 -6.32 31.93 14.45
N GLY A 247 -6.29 30.66 14.88
CA GLY A 247 -7.45 29.94 15.41
C GLY A 247 -8.31 29.21 14.37
N ASP A 248 -8.05 29.41 13.08
CA ASP A 248 -8.64 28.59 12.01
C ASP A 248 -7.85 27.27 11.85
N THR A 249 -8.40 26.32 11.10
CA THR A 249 -7.74 25.05 10.77
C THR A 249 -7.12 25.13 9.39
N VAL A 250 -5.84 24.76 9.26
CA VAL A 250 -5.17 24.69 7.95
C VAL A 250 -5.55 23.40 7.24
N VAL A 251 -6.07 23.48 6.03
CA VAL A 251 -6.27 22.34 5.15
C VAL A 251 -4.91 21.94 4.56
N MET A 252 -4.25 20.99 5.19
CA MET A 252 -2.84 20.63 4.95
C MET A 252 -2.67 19.15 4.66
N PRO A 253 -3.03 18.66 3.44
CA PRO A 253 -2.69 17.31 3.04
C PRO A 253 -1.17 17.09 3.11
N GLU A 254 -0.74 15.95 3.61
CA GLU A 254 0.68 15.62 3.75
C GLU A 254 1.42 15.70 2.41
N SER A 255 0.77 15.27 1.32
CA SER A 255 1.33 15.34 -0.04
C SER A 255 1.55 16.78 -0.52
N LEU A 256 0.67 17.72 -0.15
CA LEU A 256 0.84 19.14 -0.46
C LEU A 256 2.00 19.73 0.35
N LEU A 257 2.09 19.41 1.63
CA LEU A 257 3.17 19.87 2.49
C LEU A 257 4.53 19.35 1.99
N ASP A 258 4.62 18.09 1.58
CA ASP A 258 5.84 17.51 1.00
C ASP A 258 6.22 18.19 -0.32
N GLU A 259 5.23 18.44 -1.19
CA GLU A 259 5.46 19.14 -2.46
C GLU A 259 5.95 20.57 -2.23
N VAL A 260 5.32 21.32 -1.31
CA VAL A 260 5.73 22.70 -0.96
C VAL A 260 7.11 22.72 -0.31
N THR A 261 7.40 21.76 0.59
CA THR A 261 8.74 21.59 1.17
C THR A 261 9.81 21.39 0.09
N SER A 262 9.43 20.77 -1.00
CA SER A 262 10.31 20.50 -2.16
C SER A 262 10.47 21.70 -3.10
N LEU A 263 9.76 22.80 -2.87
CA LEU A 263 9.82 24.00 -3.71
C LEU A 263 10.62 25.14 -3.08
N VAL A 264 10.90 25.09 -1.77
CA VAL A 264 11.53 26.17 -1.03
C VAL A 264 12.78 25.70 -0.29
N GLU A 265 13.75 26.61 -0.13
CA GLU A 265 14.97 26.41 0.66
C GLU A 265 14.94 27.20 1.98
N TRP A 266 14.24 28.35 1.98
CA TRP A 266 14.04 29.23 3.12
C TRP A 266 12.55 29.64 3.23
N PRO A 267 11.73 28.79 3.88
CA PRO A 267 10.30 28.98 3.91
C PRO A 267 9.88 30.14 4.81
N VAL A 268 8.98 30.99 4.29
CA VAL A 268 8.29 32.04 5.03
C VAL A 268 6.81 32.01 4.68
N VAL A 269 5.95 31.90 5.68
CA VAL A 269 4.49 31.87 5.48
C VAL A 269 3.90 33.27 5.52
N TYR A 270 3.06 33.60 4.54
CA TYR A 270 2.30 34.84 4.50
C TYR A 270 0.80 34.56 4.40
N PRO A 271 -0.04 35.27 5.20
CA PRO A 271 -1.49 35.21 5.08
C PRO A 271 -1.97 36.08 3.92
N CYS A 272 -2.85 35.51 3.09
CA CYS A 272 -3.50 36.18 1.95
C CYS A 272 -5.02 36.07 2.07
N ARG A 273 -5.76 36.82 1.25
CA ARG A 273 -7.22 36.86 1.22
C ARG A 273 -7.74 36.79 -0.21
N PHE A 274 -9.01 36.41 -0.32
CA PHE A 274 -9.81 36.55 -1.53
C PHE A 274 -11.21 37.10 -1.18
N GLU A 275 -11.97 37.49 -2.17
CA GLU A 275 -13.28 38.12 -2.00
C GLU A 275 -14.32 37.06 -1.53
N ASP A 276 -15.13 37.46 -0.55
CA ASP A 276 -16.17 36.62 0.07
C ASP A 276 -17.19 36.08 -0.93
N GLU A 277 -17.39 36.77 -2.07
CA GLU A 277 -18.32 36.31 -3.11
C GLU A 277 -17.97 34.91 -3.67
N PHE A 278 -16.70 34.51 -3.66
CA PHE A 278 -16.28 33.19 -4.11
C PHE A 278 -16.74 32.06 -3.17
N LEU A 279 -17.04 32.35 -1.91
CA LEU A 279 -17.56 31.35 -0.95
C LEU A 279 -18.94 30.79 -1.32
N GLN A 280 -19.59 31.32 -2.37
CA GLN A 280 -20.81 30.76 -2.94
C GLN A 280 -20.53 29.50 -3.78
N VAL A 281 -19.29 29.31 -4.24
CA VAL A 281 -18.82 28.09 -4.93
C VAL A 281 -18.57 27.01 -3.88
N PRO A 282 -18.85 25.73 -4.18
CA PRO A 282 -18.50 24.64 -3.28
C PRO A 282 -17.05 24.74 -2.84
N GLN A 283 -16.84 24.63 -1.52
CA GLN A 283 -15.51 24.84 -0.94
C GLN A 283 -14.46 23.86 -1.48
N GLU A 284 -14.87 22.64 -1.83
CA GLU A 284 -13.99 21.63 -2.41
C GLU A 284 -13.38 22.09 -3.72
N CYS A 285 -14.13 22.83 -4.54
CA CYS A 285 -13.63 23.41 -5.78
C CYS A 285 -12.57 24.48 -5.51
N LEU A 286 -12.84 25.39 -4.56
CA LEU A 286 -11.92 26.47 -4.22
C LEU A 286 -10.64 25.94 -3.56
N ILE A 287 -10.78 24.99 -2.64
CA ILE A 287 -9.64 24.31 -1.98
C ILE A 287 -8.76 23.63 -3.02
N LEU A 288 -9.36 22.83 -3.91
CA LEU A 288 -8.62 22.12 -4.94
C LEU A 288 -7.94 23.06 -5.92
N THR A 289 -8.63 24.12 -6.34
CA THR A 289 -8.06 25.19 -7.19
C THR A 289 -6.81 25.79 -6.56
N MET A 290 -6.89 26.19 -5.28
CA MET A 290 -5.75 26.76 -4.57
C MET A 290 -4.59 25.76 -4.43
N GLN A 291 -4.87 24.52 -4.10
CA GLN A 291 -3.85 23.46 -3.88
C GLN A 291 -3.19 23.01 -5.19
N THR A 292 -3.98 22.74 -6.23
CA THR A 292 -3.48 22.19 -7.48
C THR A 292 -2.70 23.20 -8.29
N ASN A 293 -3.26 24.41 -8.46
CA ASN A 293 -2.70 25.39 -9.34
C ASN A 293 -1.57 26.20 -8.69
N GLN A 294 -1.71 26.56 -7.41
CA GLN A 294 -0.82 27.51 -6.75
C GLN A 294 -0.11 26.98 -5.50
N LYS A 295 -0.41 25.75 -5.07
CA LYS A 295 0.17 25.14 -3.86
C LYS A 295 -0.13 25.93 -2.57
N TYR A 296 -1.29 26.58 -2.51
CA TYR A 296 -1.74 27.34 -1.35
C TYR A 296 -2.45 26.47 -0.33
N PHE A 297 -2.44 26.90 0.92
CA PHE A 297 -3.10 26.23 2.04
C PHE A 297 -4.37 26.99 2.41
N ALA A 298 -5.52 26.38 2.16
CA ALA A 298 -6.80 26.92 2.54
C ALA A 298 -7.00 26.89 4.06
N LEU A 299 -7.83 27.79 4.58
CA LEU A 299 -8.20 27.86 5.99
C LEU A 299 -9.69 27.57 6.16
N THR A 300 -10.03 26.78 7.17
CA THR A 300 -11.42 26.50 7.56
C THR A 300 -11.65 26.89 9.02
N ASP A 301 -12.90 27.21 9.36
CA ASP A 301 -13.28 27.38 10.75
C ASP A 301 -13.37 26.01 11.47
N ILE A 302 -13.72 26.04 12.77
CA ILE A 302 -13.87 24.85 13.60
C ILE A 302 -14.98 23.88 13.10
N ALA A 303 -15.94 24.39 12.33
CA ALA A 303 -16.98 23.59 11.69
C ALA A 303 -16.58 23.03 10.32
N GLY A 304 -15.33 23.27 9.89
CA GLY A 304 -14.82 22.83 8.59
C GLY A 304 -15.28 23.69 7.40
N LYS A 305 -15.87 24.87 7.64
CA LYS A 305 -16.30 25.79 6.58
C LYS A 305 -15.14 26.67 6.13
N LEU A 306 -14.93 26.76 4.81
CA LEU A 306 -13.87 27.54 4.19
C LEU A 306 -13.97 29.04 4.58
N ARG A 307 -12.81 29.61 4.90
CA ARG A 307 -12.62 31.06 5.10
C ARG A 307 -12.16 31.71 3.81
N SER A 308 -12.45 33.00 3.63
CA SER A 308 -11.92 33.84 2.53
C SER A 308 -10.44 34.23 2.76
N ARG A 309 -9.69 33.31 3.35
CA ARG A 309 -8.26 33.44 3.68
C ARG A 309 -7.52 32.19 3.29
N PHE A 310 -6.27 32.37 2.92
CA PHE A 310 -5.37 31.26 2.61
C PHE A 310 -3.94 31.63 3.02
N LEU A 311 -3.09 30.62 3.13
CA LEU A 311 -1.68 30.78 3.46
C LEU A 311 -0.82 30.36 2.27
N ILE A 312 0.23 31.13 2.02
CA ILE A 312 1.24 30.82 1.03
C ILE A 312 2.58 30.56 1.72
N VAL A 313 3.40 29.72 1.12
CA VAL A 313 4.79 29.50 1.54
C VAL A 313 5.69 30.12 0.49
N SER A 314 6.29 31.24 0.84
CA SER A 314 7.29 31.90 0.01
C SER A 314 8.68 31.31 0.28
N ASN A 315 9.54 31.38 -0.73
CA ASN A 315 10.96 31.05 -0.61
C ASN A 315 11.82 32.30 -0.30
N ILE A 316 11.19 33.42 0.05
CA ILE A 316 11.87 34.70 0.28
C ILE A 316 11.35 35.33 1.56
N GLU A 317 12.28 35.69 2.45
CA GLU A 317 12.06 36.61 3.54
C GLU A 317 12.29 38.04 3.05
N THR A 318 11.30 38.94 3.24
CA THR A 318 11.37 40.31 2.76
C THR A 318 10.88 41.30 3.81
N LYS A 319 11.39 42.55 3.70
CA LYS A 319 10.91 43.69 4.52
C LYS A 319 9.61 44.28 4.00
N THR A 320 9.20 43.94 2.78
CA THR A 320 7.97 44.40 2.11
C THR A 320 7.06 43.26 1.74
N PRO A 321 6.50 42.51 2.72
CA PRO A 321 5.69 41.32 2.45
C PRO A 321 4.41 41.62 1.68
N GLY A 322 3.92 42.89 1.71
CA GLY A 322 2.72 43.32 0.98
C GLY A 322 2.78 43.01 -0.51
N GLU A 323 3.92 43.21 -1.15
CA GLU A 323 4.08 42.93 -2.60
C GLU A 323 3.93 41.44 -2.92
N ILE A 324 4.42 40.56 -2.04
CA ILE A 324 4.24 39.10 -2.19
C ILE A 324 2.77 38.73 -1.99
N VAL A 325 2.14 39.27 -0.94
CA VAL A 325 0.71 39.03 -0.62
C VAL A 325 -0.17 39.46 -1.77
N GLU A 326 -0.07 40.74 -2.19
CA GLU A 326 -0.89 41.32 -3.28
C GLU A 326 -0.65 40.55 -4.61
N GLY A 327 0.59 40.17 -4.89
CA GLY A 327 0.93 39.37 -6.07
C GLY A 327 0.20 38.02 -6.08
N ASN A 328 0.18 37.31 -4.95
CA ASN A 328 -0.48 36.01 -4.83
C ASN A 328 -2.01 36.12 -4.80
N GLU A 329 -2.58 37.14 -4.15
CA GLU A 329 -4.02 37.46 -4.20
C GLU A 329 -4.47 37.76 -5.63
N ARG A 330 -3.65 38.49 -6.40
CA ARG A 330 -3.92 38.80 -7.81
C ARG A 330 -3.91 37.54 -8.68
N VAL A 331 -3.03 36.60 -8.40
CA VAL A 331 -2.91 35.32 -9.16
C VAL A 331 -4.04 34.34 -8.84
N VAL A 332 -4.49 34.27 -7.58
CA VAL A 332 -5.57 33.35 -7.19
C VAL A 332 -6.94 33.77 -7.71
N ARG A 333 -7.21 35.09 -7.77
CA ARG A 333 -8.51 35.67 -8.13
C ARG A 333 -9.05 35.16 -9.48
N PRO A 334 -8.30 35.17 -10.61
CA PRO A 334 -8.78 34.61 -11.87
C PRO A 334 -9.12 33.13 -11.77
N ARG A 335 -8.35 32.36 -11.00
CA ARG A 335 -8.58 30.92 -10.82
C ARG A 335 -9.87 30.63 -10.04
N LEU A 336 -10.17 31.44 -9.02
CA LEU A 336 -11.44 31.34 -8.29
C LEU A 336 -12.62 31.83 -9.15
N ALA A 337 -12.39 32.85 -10.00
CA ALA A 337 -13.38 33.32 -10.96
C ALA A 337 -13.70 32.24 -12.02
N ASP A 338 -12.71 31.51 -12.53
CA ASP A 338 -12.91 30.38 -13.44
C ASP A 338 -13.76 29.30 -12.76
N ALA A 339 -13.43 28.92 -11.51
CA ALA A 339 -14.21 27.93 -10.76
C ALA A 339 -15.68 28.41 -10.54
N LYS A 340 -15.89 29.69 -10.21
CA LYS A 340 -17.23 30.28 -10.09
C LYS A 340 -17.97 30.21 -11.43
N PHE A 341 -17.30 30.55 -12.52
CA PHE A 341 -17.88 30.50 -13.86
C PHE A 341 -18.33 29.07 -14.23
N PHE A 342 -17.48 28.08 -14.08
CA PHE A 342 -17.84 26.67 -14.36
C PHE A 342 -19.02 26.23 -13.50
N PHE A 343 -19.00 26.53 -12.20
CA PHE A 343 -20.10 26.18 -11.30
C PHE A 343 -21.44 26.80 -11.75
N GLU A 344 -21.46 28.08 -12.10
CA GLU A 344 -22.64 28.78 -12.57
C GLU A 344 -23.12 28.30 -13.95
N GLN A 345 -22.20 27.93 -14.87
CA GLN A 345 -22.56 27.36 -16.15
C GLN A 345 -23.17 25.95 -15.98
N ASP A 346 -22.57 25.12 -15.14
CA ASP A 346 -23.04 23.76 -14.91
C ASP A 346 -24.46 23.72 -14.33
N LYS A 347 -24.82 24.68 -13.44
CA LYS A 347 -26.17 24.79 -12.86
C LYS A 347 -27.28 25.12 -13.87
N LYS A 348 -26.92 25.64 -15.05
CA LYS A 348 -27.91 25.98 -16.08
C LYS A 348 -28.55 24.76 -16.74
N LYS A 349 -27.92 23.60 -16.65
CA LYS A 349 -28.41 22.34 -17.20
C LYS A 349 -28.49 21.27 -16.13
N PRO A 350 -29.70 20.79 -15.80
CA PRO A 350 -29.86 19.72 -14.80
C PRO A 350 -29.05 18.48 -15.10
N LEU A 351 -28.64 17.74 -14.06
CA LEU A 351 -27.92 16.47 -14.21
C LEU A 351 -28.69 15.47 -15.05
N ALA A 352 -30.01 15.41 -14.87
CA ALA A 352 -30.88 14.48 -15.61
C ALA A 352 -30.78 14.70 -17.13
N ASP A 353 -30.64 15.94 -17.58
CA ASP A 353 -30.53 16.28 -19.00
C ASP A 353 -29.15 15.95 -19.59
N ARG A 354 -28.17 15.71 -18.74
CA ARG A 354 -26.83 15.25 -19.13
C ARG A 354 -26.75 13.75 -19.32
N VAL A 355 -27.59 12.97 -18.62
CA VAL A 355 -27.57 11.50 -18.67
C VAL A 355 -27.61 10.93 -20.10
N PRO A 356 -28.49 11.38 -21.02
CA PRO A 356 -28.49 10.86 -22.39
C PRO A 356 -27.19 11.07 -23.13
N LEU A 357 -26.43 12.12 -22.80
CA LEU A 357 -25.15 12.43 -23.45
C LEU A 357 -24.03 11.47 -23.05
N LEU A 358 -24.20 10.71 -21.97
CA LEU A 358 -23.29 9.62 -21.59
C LEU A 358 -23.20 8.50 -22.66
N ALA A 359 -24.14 8.46 -23.61
CA ALA A 359 -24.06 7.58 -24.76
C ALA A 359 -22.82 7.83 -25.63
N ASN A 360 -22.30 9.06 -25.62
CA ASN A 360 -21.10 9.47 -26.37
C ASN A 360 -19.80 9.24 -25.61
N VAL A 361 -19.86 8.82 -24.33
CA VAL A 361 -18.70 8.52 -23.50
C VAL A 361 -18.47 7.02 -23.49
N VAL A 362 -17.31 6.59 -23.97
CA VAL A 362 -16.92 5.18 -23.96
C VAL A 362 -16.56 4.77 -22.52
N TYR A 363 -17.31 3.82 -21.97
CA TYR A 363 -16.92 3.18 -20.70
C TYR A 363 -15.84 2.12 -20.93
N HIS A 364 -16.12 1.18 -21.82
CA HIS A 364 -15.16 0.17 -22.27
C HIS A 364 -15.58 -0.36 -23.65
N ASN A 365 -14.62 -0.57 -24.55
CA ASN A 365 -14.91 -0.96 -25.94
C ASN A 365 -15.80 -2.21 -26.09
N LYS A 366 -15.71 -3.16 -25.12
CA LYS A 366 -16.53 -4.38 -25.11
C LYS A 366 -17.79 -4.27 -24.27
N LEU A 367 -17.87 -3.32 -23.34
CA LEU A 367 -18.99 -3.18 -22.39
C LEU A 367 -19.91 -2.02 -22.73
N GLY A 368 -19.57 -1.24 -23.75
CA GLY A 368 -20.39 -0.15 -24.27
C GLY A 368 -20.10 1.22 -23.66
N SER A 369 -21.06 2.12 -23.77
CA SER A 369 -20.96 3.51 -23.32
C SER A 369 -21.19 3.65 -21.81
N ALA A 370 -20.89 4.84 -21.28
CA ALA A 370 -21.21 5.20 -19.91
C ALA A 370 -22.73 5.21 -19.66
N LEU A 371 -23.54 5.53 -20.66
CA LEU A 371 -25.00 5.41 -20.56
C LEU A 371 -25.43 3.96 -20.34
N ALA A 372 -24.92 3.03 -21.16
CA ALA A 372 -25.22 1.60 -21.01
C ALA A 372 -24.83 1.08 -19.62
N ARG A 373 -23.70 1.58 -19.09
CA ARG A 373 -23.31 1.29 -17.69
C ARG A 373 -24.34 1.83 -16.70
N VAL A 374 -24.73 3.09 -16.82
CA VAL A 374 -25.71 3.73 -15.93
C VAL A 374 -27.04 2.96 -15.93
N GLU A 375 -27.50 2.48 -17.07
CA GLU A 375 -28.71 1.67 -17.18
C GLU A 375 -28.60 0.33 -16.42
N ARG A 376 -27.43 -0.32 -16.48
CA ARG A 376 -27.14 -1.51 -15.67
C ARG A 376 -27.12 -1.20 -14.18
N LEU A 377 -26.51 -0.05 -13.79
CA LEU A 377 -26.47 0.40 -12.39
C LEU A 377 -27.85 0.70 -11.86
N GLU A 378 -28.69 1.38 -12.64
CA GLU A 378 -30.09 1.70 -12.28
C GLU A 378 -30.89 0.43 -11.98
N ALA A 379 -30.82 -0.57 -12.88
CA ALA A 379 -31.50 -1.83 -12.69
C ALA A 379 -30.97 -2.59 -11.46
N LEU A 380 -29.64 -2.69 -11.30
CA LEU A 380 -29.02 -3.43 -10.22
C LEU A 380 -29.26 -2.78 -8.85
N ALA A 381 -29.09 -1.46 -8.75
CA ALA A 381 -29.37 -0.73 -7.51
C ALA A 381 -30.83 -0.85 -7.08
N GLY A 382 -31.75 -0.78 -8.04
CA GLY A 382 -33.17 -0.98 -7.77
C GLY A 382 -33.54 -2.35 -7.25
N GLU A 383 -32.80 -3.40 -7.62
CA GLU A 383 -32.99 -4.76 -7.09
C GLU A 383 -32.35 -4.97 -5.72
N ILE A 384 -31.18 -4.35 -5.49
CA ILE A 384 -30.48 -4.45 -4.20
C ILE A 384 -31.22 -3.66 -3.09
N ALA A 385 -31.76 -2.49 -3.43
CA ALA A 385 -32.30 -1.54 -2.47
C ALA A 385 -33.31 -2.13 -1.48
N PRO A 386 -34.37 -2.86 -1.91
CA PRO A 386 -35.37 -3.40 -0.96
C PRO A 386 -34.77 -4.37 0.05
N ALA A 387 -33.75 -5.14 -0.35
CA ALA A 387 -33.14 -6.15 0.52
C ALA A 387 -32.29 -5.52 1.65
N ILE A 388 -31.95 -4.22 1.54
CA ILE A 388 -31.21 -3.47 2.57
C ILE A 388 -32.06 -2.34 3.19
N GLY A 389 -33.35 -2.35 2.95
CA GLY A 389 -34.29 -1.36 3.50
C GLY A 389 -34.19 0.02 2.85
N ALA A 390 -33.66 0.13 1.63
CA ALA A 390 -33.62 1.36 0.87
C ALA A 390 -34.86 1.49 -0.05
N ASP A 391 -35.21 2.76 -0.37
CA ASP A 391 -36.22 3.05 -1.38
C ASP A 391 -35.69 2.71 -2.79
N ALA A 392 -36.37 1.80 -3.48
CA ALA A 392 -35.96 1.34 -4.80
C ALA A 392 -36.07 2.44 -5.88
N ALA A 393 -37.03 3.34 -5.78
CA ALA A 393 -37.18 4.44 -6.73
C ALA A 393 -36.05 5.47 -6.56
N HIS A 394 -35.69 5.81 -5.31
CA HIS A 394 -34.56 6.66 -4.99
C HIS A 394 -33.23 6.00 -5.42
N ALA A 395 -33.05 4.70 -5.18
CA ALA A 395 -31.84 3.98 -5.61
C ALA A 395 -31.67 3.98 -7.14
N LYS A 396 -32.75 3.74 -7.89
CA LYS A 396 -32.75 3.85 -9.35
C LYS A 396 -32.42 5.27 -9.81
N ARG A 397 -33.07 6.27 -9.22
CA ARG A 397 -32.82 7.68 -9.56
C ARG A 397 -31.37 8.08 -9.27
N ALA A 398 -30.87 7.69 -8.11
CA ALA A 398 -29.48 7.94 -7.71
C ALA A 398 -28.47 7.29 -8.68
N ALA A 399 -28.67 6.02 -9.02
CA ALA A 399 -27.82 5.31 -9.96
C ALA A 399 -27.82 5.97 -11.35
N ARG A 400 -28.99 6.45 -11.81
CA ARG A 400 -29.14 7.13 -13.09
C ARG A 400 -28.36 8.45 -13.13
N LEU A 401 -28.29 9.18 -12.02
CA LEU A 401 -27.59 10.47 -11.93
C LEU A 401 -26.10 10.33 -11.57
N ALA A 402 -25.69 9.21 -11.00
CA ALA A 402 -24.40 9.01 -10.35
C ALA A 402 -23.17 9.33 -11.21
N LYS A 403 -23.27 9.24 -12.54
CA LYS A 403 -22.18 9.51 -13.48
C LYS A 403 -22.40 10.77 -14.34
N ALA A 404 -23.51 11.49 -14.13
CA ALA A 404 -23.87 12.63 -14.98
C ALA A 404 -22.94 13.83 -14.81
N ASP A 405 -22.33 13.99 -13.64
CA ASP A 405 -21.38 15.05 -13.36
C ASP A 405 -20.05 14.92 -14.12
N LEU A 406 -19.74 13.74 -14.65
CA LEU A 406 -18.59 13.55 -15.54
C LEU A 406 -18.67 14.43 -16.82
N LEU A 407 -19.86 14.94 -17.16
CA LEU A 407 -20.11 15.80 -18.31
C LEU A 407 -20.24 17.28 -17.92
N THR A 408 -19.89 17.64 -16.71
CA THR A 408 -19.87 19.03 -16.25
C THR A 408 -18.53 19.68 -16.52
N ASP A 409 -18.53 21.01 -16.70
CA ASP A 409 -17.28 21.73 -16.95
C ASP A 409 -16.36 21.68 -15.74
N MET A 410 -16.92 21.72 -14.54
CA MET A 410 -16.15 21.62 -13.29
C MET A 410 -15.41 20.29 -13.15
N VAL A 411 -16.07 19.16 -13.41
CA VAL A 411 -15.42 17.85 -13.35
C VAL A 411 -14.48 17.63 -14.54
N GLY A 412 -14.76 18.25 -15.67
CA GLY A 412 -13.84 18.28 -16.80
C GLY A 412 -12.51 18.96 -16.47
N GLU A 413 -12.55 20.07 -15.74
CA GLU A 413 -11.35 20.78 -15.25
C GLU A 413 -10.71 20.08 -14.05
N PHE A 414 -11.52 19.57 -13.11
CA PHE A 414 -11.08 18.92 -11.87
C PHE A 414 -11.71 17.53 -11.74
N PRO A 415 -11.13 16.50 -12.36
CA PRO A 415 -11.65 15.13 -12.31
C PRO A 415 -11.78 14.55 -10.89
N GLU A 416 -10.99 15.05 -9.95
CA GLU A 416 -11.04 14.65 -8.53
C GLU A 416 -12.35 15.04 -7.84
N LEU A 417 -13.10 15.98 -8.41
CA LEU A 417 -14.39 16.44 -7.88
C LEU A 417 -15.58 15.61 -8.38
N GLN A 418 -15.34 14.56 -9.19
CA GLN A 418 -16.40 13.66 -9.60
C GLN A 418 -17.13 13.07 -8.39
N GLY A 419 -18.44 13.02 -8.46
CA GLY A 419 -19.31 12.61 -7.34
C GLY A 419 -19.61 13.76 -6.38
N THR A 420 -18.60 14.47 -5.90
CA THR A 420 -18.78 15.65 -5.03
C THR A 420 -19.63 16.70 -5.76
N MET A 421 -19.27 17.05 -6.99
CA MET A 421 -20.03 18.00 -7.79
C MET A 421 -21.42 17.45 -8.16
N GLY A 422 -21.53 16.16 -8.42
CA GLY A 422 -22.81 15.50 -8.62
C GLY A 422 -23.77 15.73 -7.46
N THR A 423 -23.28 15.66 -6.21
CA THR A 423 -24.08 15.95 -5.01
C THR A 423 -24.58 17.40 -4.98
N TYR A 424 -23.71 18.37 -5.25
CA TYR A 424 -24.09 19.79 -5.27
C TYR A 424 -25.10 20.10 -6.37
N TYR A 425 -24.91 19.57 -7.58
CA TYR A 425 -25.83 19.78 -8.69
C TYR A 425 -27.17 19.06 -8.50
N ALA A 426 -27.17 17.84 -7.98
CA ALA A 426 -28.39 17.12 -7.67
C ALA A 426 -29.24 17.87 -6.63
N ARG A 427 -28.62 18.41 -5.57
CA ARG A 427 -29.31 19.26 -4.59
C ARG A 427 -29.85 20.55 -5.22
N HIS A 428 -29.06 21.19 -6.11
CA HIS A 428 -29.50 22.37 -6.84
C HIS A 428 -30.71 22.07 -7.73
N ASP A 429 -30.74 20.89 -8.36
CA ASP A 429 -31.84 20.43 -9.22
C ASP A 429 -33.09 20.01 -8.44
N GLY A 430 -33.03 19.99 -7.09
CA GLY A 430 -34.15 19.64 -6.21
C GLY A 430 -34.34 18.16 -5.99
N GLU A 431 -33.32 17.34 -6.24
CA GLU A 431 -33.34 15.90 -5.93
C GLU A 431 -33.39 15.65 -4.42
N PRO A 432 -34.04 14.54 -3.96
CA PRO A 432 -33.97 14.12 -2.57
C PRO A 432 -32.52 13.99 -2.05
N ASP A 433 -32.29 14.30 -0.77
CA ASP A 433 -30.93 14.36 -0.24
C ASP A 433 -30.17 13.02 -0.29
N ASP A 434 -30.87 11.90 -0.09
CA ASP A 434 -30.30 10.55 -0.21
C ASP A 434 -29.91 10.21 -1.67
N VAL A 435 -30.65 10.72 -2.65
CA VAL A 435 -30.31 10.63 -4.08
C VAL A 435 -29.09 11.49 -4.39
N ALA A 436 -29.07 12.72 -3.88
CA ALA A 436 -27.95 13.63 -4.10
C ALA A 436 -26.65 13.12 -3.46
N LEU A 437 -26.69 12.65 -2.20
CA LEU A 437 -25.56 12.08 -1.51
C LEU A 437 -24.96 10.88 -2.23
N ALA A 438 -25.80 10.05 -2.84
CA ALA A 438 -25.36 8.87 -3.57
C ALA A 438 -24.44 9.22 -4.76
N CYS A 439 -24.53 10.42 -5.34
CA CYS A 439 -23.61 10.87 -6.38
C CYS A 439 -22.13 10.84 -5.93
N ALA A 440 -21.85 11.21 -4.68
CA ALA A 440 -20.49 11.13 -4.12
C ALA A 440 -20.22 9.76 -3.48
N GLU A 441 -21.16 9.27 -2.68
CA GLU A 441 -20.98 8.12 -1.82
C GLU A 441 -20.95 6.77 -2.56
N HIS A 442 -21.44 6.68 -3.79
CA HIS A 442 -21.37 5.42 -4.54
C HIS A 442 -19.93 5.02 -4.90
N TYR A 443 -18.99 5.96 -4.89
CA TYR A 443 -17.57 5.64 -5.03
C TYR A 443 -16.96 5.01 -3.78
N GLN A 444 -17.58 5.20 -2.62
CA GLN A 444 -17.08 4.71 -1.33
C GLN A 444 -17.33 3.19 -1.14
N PRO A 445 -16.44 2.49 -0.43
CA PRO A 445 -15.10 2.93 -0.09
C PRO A 445 -14.19 2.93 -1.32
N ARG A 446 -13.31 3.93 -1.46
CA ARG A 446 -12.38 4.11 -2.58
C ARG A 446 -11.03 3.43 -2.34
N PHE A 447 -10.68 3.24 -1.06
CA PHE A 447 -9.42 2.62 -0.61
C PHE A 447 -9.61 1.96 0.76
N SER A 448 -8.57 1.24 1.25
CA SER A 448 -8.58 0.69 2.60
C SER A 448 -8.67 1.82 3.63
N GLY A 449 -9.60 1.71 4.60
CA GLY A 449 -9.85 2.74 5.61
C GLY A 449 -10.74 3.92 5.18
N ASP A 450 -11.17 4.00 3.90
CA ASP A 450 -12.13 5.03 3.46
C ASP A 450 -13.49 4.85 4.16
N ALA A 451 -14.24 5.96 4.29
CA ALA A 451 -15.60 5.94 4.82
C ALA A 451 -16.53 5.05 3.97
N LEU A 452 -17.57 4.54 4.61
CA LEU A 452 -18.65 3.84 3.91
C LEU A 452 -19.81 4.82 3.61
N PRO A 453 -20.61 4.55 2.57
CA PRO A 453 -21.82 5.32 2.29
C PRO A 453 -22.71 5.46 3.52
N THR A 454 -23.28 6.63 3.76
CA THR A 454 -24.03 6.92 4.99
C THR A 454 -25.48 6.47 4.89
N THR A 455 -26.10 6.52 3.70
CA THR A 455 -27.50 6.16 3.49
C THR A 455 -27.66 4.76 2.89
N PRO A 456 -28.83 4.10 3.10
CA PRO A 456 -29.14 2.86 2.40
C PRO A 456 -29.17 3.01 0.88
N VAL A 457 -29.68 4.13 0.35
CA VAL A 457 -29.70 4.44 -1.09
C VAL A 457 -28.28 4.51 -1.65
N SER A 458 -27.39 5.29 -1.03
CA SER A 458 -25.99 5.37 -1.42
C SER A 458 -25.29 4.00 -1.35
N THR A 459 -25.64 3.19 -0.36
CA THR A 459 -25.10 1.83 -0.18
C THR A 459 -25.51 0.90 -1.32
N ALA A 460 -26.79 0.95 -1.75
CA ALA A 460 -27.29 0.17 -2.88
C ALA A 460 -26.55 0.54 -4.18
N VAL A 461 -26.37 1.84 -4.43
CA VAL A 461 -25.67 2.31 -5.64
C VAL A 461 -24.17 1.97 -5.59
N ALA A 462 -23.54 2.06 -4.43
CA ALA A 462 -22.13 1.67 -4.24
C ALA A 462 -21.92 0.16 -4.50
N LEU A 463 -22.81 -0.69 -4.02
CA LEU A 463 -22.78 -2.12 -4.32
C LEU A 463 -22.96 -2.37 -5.81
N ALA A 464 -23.96 -1.72 -6.44
CA ALA A 464 -24.23 -1.84 -7.87
C ALA A 464 -23.02 -1.44 -8.71
N ASP A 465 -22.39 -0.30 -8.43
CA ASP A 465 -21.23 0.21 -9.17
C ASP A 465 -20.03 -0.75 -9.10
N LYS A 466 -19.75 -1.29 -7.92
CA LYS A 466 -18.64 -2.22 -7.72
C LYS A 466 -18.91 -3.59 -8.34
N LEU A 467 -20.10 -4.12 -8.18
CA LEU A 467 -20.49 -5.43 -8.72
C LEU A 467 -20.54 -5.38 -10.26
N GLU A 468 -21.11 -4.33 -10.85
CA GLU A 468 -21.13 -4.13 -12.31
C GLU A 468 -19.72 -4.12 -12.87
N THR A 469 -18.82 -3.37 -12.26
CA THR A 469 -17.42 -3.28 -12.69
C THR A 469 -16.74 -4.64 -12.60
N ILE A 470 -16.83 -5.34 -11.46
CA ILE A 470 -16.19 -6.63 -11.27
C ILE A 470 -16.68 -7.64 -12.29
N VAL A 471 -18.00 -7.80 -12.39
CA VAL A 471 -18.62 -8.82 -13.25
C VAL A 471 -18.37 -8.53 -14.73
N GLY A 472 -18.52 -7.27 -15.15
CA GLY A 472 -18.31 -6.87 -16.54
C GLY A 472 -16.86 -7.03 -16.99
N ILE A 473 -15.91 -6.50 -16.23
CA ILE A 473 -14.48 -6.55 -16.57
C ILE A 473 -13.94 -7.98 -16.48
N TRP A 474 -14.35 -8.73 -15.46
CA TRP A 474 -13.96 -10.16 -15.35
C TRP A 474 -14.52 -10.98 -16.51
N GLY A 475 -15.82 -10.78 -16.81
CA GLY A 475 -16.52 -11.50 -17.87
C GLY A 475 -15.92 -11.34 -19.26
N ILE A 476 -15.28 -10.19 -19.55
CA ILE A 476 -14.55 -9.98 -20.83
C ILE A 476 -13.10 -10.48 -20.79
N GLY A 477 -12.72 -11.24 -19.77
CA GLY A 477 -11.40 -11.88 -19.64
C GLY A 477 -10.29 -11.00 -19.06
N LEU A 478 -10.62 -9.89 -18.41
CA LEU A 478 -9.65 -8.95 -17.81
C LEU A 478 -9.55 -9.11 -16.28
N ALA A 479 -9.52 -10.35 -15.80
CA ALA A 479 -9.30 -10.68 -14.40
C ALA A 479 -7.91 -10.20 -13.92
N PRO A 480 -7.74 -9.82 -12.65
CA PRO A 480 -6.45 -9.44 -12.09
C PRO A 480 -5.46 -10.60 -12.11
N THR A 481 -4.21 -10.33 -12.51
CA THR A 481 -3.13 -11.33 -12.56
C THR A 481 -1.87 -10.79 -11.90
N GLY A 482 -1.29 -11.52 -10.93
CA GLY A 482 -0.08 -11.09 -10.21
C GLY A 482 -0.22 -9.66 -9.68
N GLU A 483 0.69 -8.76 -10.05
CA GLU A 483 0.64 -7.35 -9.67
C GLU A 483 -0.26 -6.50 -10.59
N LYS A 484 -0.72 -7.04 -11.73
CA LYS A 484 -1.50 -6.29 -12.72
C LYS A 484 -2.99 -6.29 -12.36
N ASP A 485 -3.52 -5.10 -12.14
CA ASP A 485 -4.94 -4.84 -11.87
C ASP A 485 -5.35 -3.45 -12.40
N PRO A 486 -5.36 -3.24 -13.72
CA PRO A 486 -5.58 -1.94 -14.33
C PRO A 486 -6.98 -1.36 -14.07
N PHE A 487 -7.96 -2.21 -13.74
CA PHE A 487 -9.33 -1.81 -13.42
C PHE A 487 -9.63 -1.82 -11.92
N ALA A 488 -8.62 -2.02 -11.08
CA ALA A 488 -8.73 -1.99 -9.63
C ALA A 488 -9.78 -2.97 -9.06
N LEU A 489 -9.94 -4.15 -9.67
CA LEU A 489 -10.94 -5.14 -9.25
C LEU A 489 -10.72 -5.62 -7.82
N ARG A 490 -9.45 -5.67 -7.34
CA ARG A 490 -9.14 -6.00 -5.94
C ARG A 490 -9.74 -4.97 -4.98
N ARG A 491 -9.69 -3.69 -5.35
CA ARG A 491 -10.25 -2.58 -4.58
C ARG A 491 -11.76 -2.61 -4.58
N HIS A 492 -12.38 -2.88 -5.74
CA HIS A 492 -13.83 -3.06 -5.84
C HIS A 492 -14.32 -4.24 -5.00
N ALA A 493 -13.62 -5.38 -5.03
CA ALA A 493 -13.96 -6.56 -4.23
C ALA A 493 -13.89 -6.28 -2.73
N LEU A 494 -12.81 -5.64 -2.26
CA LEU A 494 -12.70 -5.19 -0.87
C LEU A 494 -13.81 -4.22 -0.50
N GLY A 495 -14.19 -3.32 -1.41
CA GLY A 495 -15.31 -2.40 -1.21
C GLY A 495 -16.64 -3.13 -0.99
N VAL A 496 -16.97 -4.12 -1.82
CA VAL A 496 -18.18 -4.96 -1.64
C VAL A 496 -18.13 -5.69 -0.30
N LEU A 497 -17.01 -6.33 0.03
CA LEU A 497 -16.85 -7.09 1.27
C LEU A 497 -16.96 -6.18 2.51
N ARG A 498 -16.35 -4.99 2.49
CA ARG A 498 -16.50 -4.02 3.57
C ARG A 498 -17.94 -3.56 3.76
N LEU A 499 -18.65 -3.28 2.68
CA LEU A 499 -20.07 -2.90 2.73
C LEU A 499 -20.91 -4.00 3.37
N LEU A 500 -20.72 -5.25 2.95
CA LEU A 500 -21.50 -6.38 3.46
C LEU A 500 -21.18 -6.70 4.93
N VAL A 501 -19.91 -6.72 5.30
CA VAL A 501 -19.45 -7.10 6.64
C VAL A 501 -19.66 -5.97 7.65
N GLU A 502 -19.25 -4.74 7.33
CA GLU A 502 -19.26 -3.63 8.29
C GLU A 502 -20.67 -3.05 8.50
N LYS A 503 -21.50 -3.07 7.46
CA LYS A 503 -22.91 -2.67 7.56
C LYS A 503 -23.84 -3.83 7.87
N GLN A 504 -23.29 -5.05 8.04
CA GLN A 504 -24.05 -6.26 8.35
C GLN A 504 -25.24 -6.49 7.40
N LEU A 505 -25.00 -6.35 6.08
CA LEU A 505 -26.04 -6.45 5.08
C LEU A 505 -26.38 -7.92 4.79
N PRO A 506 -27.65 -8.34 4.92
CA PRO A 506 -28.08 -9.74 4.80
C PRO A 506 -28.18 -10.19 3.34
N LEU A 507 -27.14 -9.93 2.55
CA LEU A 507 -27.10 -10.20 1.12
C LEU A 507 -26.23 -11.42 0.83
N ASP A 508 -26.69 -12.26 -0.09
CA ASP A 508 -25.96 -13.43 -0.57
C ASP A 508 -25.06 -13.07 -1.75
N LEU A 509 -23.76 -13.33 -1.63
CA LEU A 509 -22.76 -12.99 -2.64
C LEU A 509 -23.00 -13.65 -3.99
N VAL A 510 -23.43 -14.92 -4.00
CA VAL A 510 -23.71 -15.65 -5.25
C VAL A 510 -24.89 -15.04 -5.96
N SER A 511 -25.96 -14.72 -5.21
CA SER A 511 -27.15 -14.05 -5.74
C SER A 511 -26.78 -12.67 -6.31
N LEU A 512 -26.00 -11.88 -5.59
CA LEU A 512 -25.54 -10.56 -6.06
C LEU A 512 -24.74 -10.66 -7.37
N LEU A 513 -23.81 -11.60 -7.46
CA LEU A 513 -22.98 -11.80 -8.67
C LEU A 513 -23.83 -12.24 -9.86
N ARG A 514 -24.77 -13.16 -9.66
CA ARG A 514 -25.69 -13.61 -10.73
C ARG A 514 -26.62 -12.50 -11.17
N THR A 515 -27.18 -11.74 -10.22
CA THR A 515 -28.01 -10.57 -10.53
C THR A 515 -27.24 -9.53 -11.34
N ALA A 516 -25.99 -9.26 -10.95
CA ALA A 516 -25.12 -8.36 -11.71
C ALA A 516 -24.79 -8.91 -13.11
N HIS A 517 -24.50 -10.21 -13.24
CA HIS A 517 -24.24 -10.84 -14.53
C HIS A 517 -25.45 -10.77 -15.48
N ALA A 518 -26.66 -10.95 -14.95
CA ALA A 518 -27.90 -10.83 -15.74
C ALA A 518 -28.07 -9.44 -16.38
N ARG A 519 -27.42 -8.39 -15.85
CA ARG A 519 -27.45 -7.03 -16.47
C ARG A 519 -26.59 -6.92 -17.72
N PHE A 520 -25.77 -7.92 -18.00
CA PHE A 520 -24.97 -7.99 -19.25
C PHE A 520 -25.63 -8.87 -20.32
N GLU A 521 -26.87 -9.30 -20.12
CA GLU A 521 -27.62 -10.01 -21.14
C GLU A 521 -27.67 -9.18 -22.44
N GLY A 522 -27.29 -9.80 -23.57
CA GLY A 522 -27.17 -9.08 -24.86
C GLY A 522 -25.86 -8.32 -25.07
N VAL A 523 -24.94 -8.29 -24.11
CA VAL A 523 -23.58 -7.74 -24.29
C VAL A 523 -22.64 -8.86 -24.71
N PRO A 524 -22.13 -8.84 -25.98
CA PRO A 524 -21.32 -9.96 -26.48
C PRO A 524 -20.01 -10.12 -25.71
N GLY A 525 -19.64 -11.37 -25.42
CA GLY A 525 -18.32 -11.71 -24.86
C GLY A 525 -18.18 -11.55 -23.36
N VAL A 526 -19.26 -11.25 -22.62
CA VAL A 526 -19.27 -11.28 -21.16
C VAL A 526 -19.63 -12.68 -20.69
N ALA A 527 -18.60 -13.45 -20.26
CA ALA A 527 -18.75 -14.80 -19.76
C ALA A 527 -19.29 -14.83 -18.31
N GLU A 528 -20.08 -15.83 -17.98
CA GLU A 528 -20.45 -16.12 -16.62
C GLU A 528 -19.21 -16.54 -15.83
N SER A 529 -18.94 -15.91 -14.69
CA SER A 529 -17.70 -16.06 -13.92
C SER A 529 -17.95 -16.05 -12.42
N THR A 530 -19.18 -16.33 -11.96
CA THR A 530 -19.59 -16.23 -10.56
C THR A 530 -18.67 -17.02 -9.61
N ASP A 531 -18.36 -18.26 -9.94
CA ASP A 531 -17.55 -19.12 -9.07
C ASP A 531 -16.11 -18.59 -8.94
N ALA A 532 -15.52 -18.13 -10.05
CA ALA A 532 -14.17 -17.55 -10.05
C ALA A 532 -14.10 -16.23 -9.26
N ILE A 533 -15.12 -15.39 -9.41
CA ILE A 533 -15.23 -14.12 -8.66
C ILE A 533 -15.49 -14.40 -7.18
N LEU A 534 -16.32 -15.40 -6.84
CA LEU A 534 -16.54 -15.80 -5.45
C LEU A 534 -15.24 -16.29 -4.79
N ALA A 535 -14.48 -17.14 -5.46
CA ALA A 535 -13.18 -17.57 -4.98
C ALA A 535 -12.22 -16.39 -4.75
N PHE A 536 -12.22 -15.42 -5.66
CA PHE A 536 -11.46 -14.18 -5.52
C PHE A 536 -11.92 -13.34 -4.33
N PHE A 537 -13.23 -13.24 -4.07
CA PHE A 537 -13.77 -12.57 -2.89
C PHE A 537 -13.32 -13.26 -1.60
N MET A 538 -13.38 -14.59 -1.53
CA MET A 538 -12.95 -15.36 -0.36
C MET A 538 -11.46 -15.13 -0.06
N ASP A 539 -10.61 -15.08 -1.09
CA ASP A 539 -9.20 -14.78 -0.91
C ASP A 539 -8.96 -13.36 -0.34
N ARG A 540 -9.67 -12.35 -0.87
CA ARG A 540 -9.59 -10.97 -0.34
C ARG A 540 -10.15 -10.86 1.08
N LEU A 541 -11.21 -11.60 1.38
CA LEU A 541 -11.83 -11.65 2.70
C LEU A 541 -10.86 -12.22 3.76
N ARG A 542 -10.08 -13.26 3.42
CA ARG A 542 -9.01 -13.76 4.31
C ARG A 542 -8.01 -12.66 4.67
N GLY A 543 -7.56 -11.91 3.68
CA GLY A 543 -6.66 -10.77 3.91
C GLY A 543 -7.27 -9.73 4.84
N LEU A 544 -8.48 -9.28 4.54
CA LEU A 544 -9.21 -8.28 5.32
C LEU A 544 -9.40 -8.70 6.79
N LEU A 545 -9.76 -9.96 7.03
CA LEU A 545 -9.99 -10.46 8.39
C LEU A 545 -8.68 -10.58 9.18
N ARG A 546 -7.58 -10.98 8.52
CA ARG A 546 -6.25 -10.99 9.14
C ARG A 546 -5.75 -9.58 9.52
N GLU A 547 -5.96 -8.59 8.65
CA GLU A 547 -5.65 -7.19 8.94
C GLU A 547 -6.43 -6.66 10.16
N ARG A 548 -7.62 -7.22 10.44
CA ARG A 548 -8.42 -6.94 11.65
C ARG A 548 -7.94 -7.69 12.90
N GLY A 549 -6.86 -8.44 12.82
CA GLY A 549 -6.23 -9.12 13.94
C GLY A 549 -6.80 -10.51 14.26
N TYR A 550 -7.50 -11.15 13.34
CA TYR A 550 -7.87 -12.56 13.47
C TYR A 550 -6.72 -13.46 13.02
N THR A 551 -6.51 -14.56 13.74
CA THR A 551 -5.48 -15.55 13.39
C THR A 551 -5.85 -16.35 12.13
N ALA A 552 -4.86 -16.97 11.50
CA ALA A 552 -5.11 -17.82 10.33
C ALA A 552 -6.09 -18.97 10.65
N GLY A 553 -5.95 -19.62 11.81
CA GLY A 553 -6.84 -20.68 12.26
C GLY A 553 -8.28 -20.23 12.46
N GLU A 554 -8.50 -19.08 13.11
CA GLU A 554 -9.84 -18.49 13.29
C GLU A 554 -10.51 -18.20 11.95
N VAL A 555 -9.78 -17.57 11.03
CA VAL A 555 -10.29 -17.22 9.69
C VAL A 555 -10.60 -18.49 8.88
N ASP A 556 -9.68 -19.46 8.86
CA ASP A 556 -9.88 -20.69 8.11
C ASP A 556 -11.01 -21.56 8.71
N ALA A 557 -11.22 -21.54 10.03
CA ALA A 557 -12.33 -22.23 10.67
C ALA A 557 -13.69 -21.73 10.15
N VAL A 558 -13.85 -20.41 10.01
CA VAL A 558 -15.13 -19.83 9.53
C VAL A 558 -15.25 -19.93 8.02
N LEU A 559 -14.22 -19.60 7.25
CA LEU A 559 -14.30 -19.54 5.79
C LEU A 559 -14.28 -20.91 5.12
N SER A 560 -13.81 -21.99 5.77
CA SER A 560 -13.88 -23.36 5.20
C SER A 560 -15.31 -23.91 5.07
N LEU A 561 -16.27 -23.27 5.72
CA LEU A 561 -17.71 -23.55 5.52
C LEU A 561 -18.27 -22.93 4.24
N ASN A 562 -17.45 -22.19 3.47
CA ASN A 562 -17.81 -21.50 2.23
C ASN A 562 -19.07 -20.60 2.38
N PRO A 563 -19.11 -19.68 3.35
CA PRO A 563 -20.26 -18.83 3.56
C PRO A 563 -20.48 -17.93 2.35
N THR A 564 -21.68 -17.91 1.79
CA THR A 564 -22.08 -16.97 0.73
C THR A 564 -22.69 -15.70 1.30
N ARG A 565 -23.12 -15.73 2.56
CA ARG A 565 -23.50 -14.56 3.37
C ARG A 565 -22.36 -14.23 4.33
N VAL A 566 -22.00 -12.96 4.39
CA VAL A 566 -20.82 -12.48 5.16
C VAL A 566 -21.18 -11.45 6.23
N ASP A 567 -22.46 -11.17 6.41
CA ASP A 567 -23.00 -10.18 7.36
C ASP A 567 -22.74 -10.56 8.84
N ASP A 568 -22.62 -11.86 9.13
CA ASP A 568 -22.40 -12.38 10.48
C ASP A 568 -20.99 -12.91 10.76
N LEU A 569 -20.06 -12.75 9.81
CA LEU A 569 -18.70 -13.32 9.91
C LEU A 569 -17.93 -12.84 11.13
N VAL A 570 -18.03 -11.56 11.47
CA VAL A 570 -17.35 -11.00 12.64
C VAL A 570 -17.85 -11.67 13.92
N ALA A 571 -19.16 -11.82 14.05
CA ALA A 571 -19.76 -12.48 15.23
C ALA A 571 -19.37 -13.97 15.33
N ARG A 572 -19.24 -14.67 14.18
CA ARG A 572 -18.73 -16.06 14.15
C ARG A 572 -17.25 -16.13 14.54
N LEU A 573 -16.43 -15.22 14.04
CA LEU A 573 -15.01 -15.16 14.37
C LEU A 573 -14.77 -14.84 15.85
N ASP A 574 -15.53 -13.90 16.41
CA ASP A 574 -15.47 -13.57 17.83
C ASP A 574 -15.89 -14.77 18.68
N ALA A 575 -16.93 -15.50 18.26
CA ALA A 575 -17.34 -16.73 18.92
C ALA A 575 -16.27 -17.82 18.87
N VAL A 576 -15.59 -17.97 17.73
CA VAL A 576 -14.45 -18.91 17.59
C VAL A 576 -13.31 -18.50 18.52
N ARG A 577 -12.98 -17.21 18.59
CA ARG A 577 -11.94 -16.68 19.49
C ARG A 577 -12.26 -16.95 20.96
N GLU A 578 -13.51 -16.73 21.37
CA GLU A 578 -13.93 -17.07 22.74
C GLU A 578 -13.92 -18.57 23.01
N PHE A 579 -14.34 -19.40 22.02
CA PHE A 579 -14.27 -20.85 22.12
C PHE A 579 -12.84 -21.36 22.35
N THR A 580 -11.84 -20.79 21.66
CA THR A 580 -10.44 -21.21 21.81
C THR A 580 -9.87 -20.97 23.23
N ARG A 581 -10.54 -20.16 24.05
CA ARG A 581 -10.18 -19.91 25.46
C ARG A 581 -10.73 -20.97 26.42
N LEU A 582 -11.65 -21.82 25.96
CA LEU A 582 -12.22 -22.87 26.80
C LEU A 582 -11.22 -24.02 26.97
N ALA A 583 -11.20 -24.63 28.14
CA ALA A 583 -10.33 -25.78 28.44
C ALA A 583 -10.64 -27.00 27.58
N GLU A 584 -11.86 -27.09 27.05
CA GLU A 584 -12.35 -28.16 26.19
C GLU A 584 -12.01 -27.96 24.70
N ALA A 585 -11.62 -26.77 24.30
CA ALA A 585 -11.51 -26.39 22.89
C ALA A 585 -10.52 -27.24 22.09
N GLU A 586 -9.32 -27.47 22.63
CA GLU A 586 -8.27 -28.26 21.99
C GLU A 586 -8.70 -29.71 21.77
N ALA A 587 -9.26 -30.33 22.80
CA ALA A 587 -9.74 -31.72 22.74
C ALA A 587 -10.89 -31.88 21.73
N LEU A 588 -11.85 -30.96 21.72
CA LEU A 588 -12.96 -30.96 20.76
C LEU A 588 -12.49 -30.72 19.34
N ALA A 589 -11.55 -29.81 19.12
CA ALA A 589 -10.96 -29.55 17.81
C ALA A 589 -10.22 -30.79 17.26
N ALA A 590 -9.43 -31.46 18.09
CA ALA A 590 -8.74 -32.69 17.74
C ALA A 590 -9.73 -33.84 17.43
N ALA A 591 -10.78 -33.97 18.25
CA ALA A 591 -11.84 -34.95 18.02
C ALA A 591 -12.57 -34.69 16.70
N ASN A 592 -12.92 -33.42 16.40
CA ASN A 592 -13.55 -33.04 15.15
C ASN A 592 -12.68 -33.35 13.93
N LYS A 593 -11.38 -33.09 14.03
CA LYS A 593 -10.39 -33.46 12.98
C LYS A 593 -10.36 -34.98 12.74
N ARG A 594 -10.41 -35.79 13.82
CA ARG A 594 -10.48 -37.24 13.73
C ARG A 594 -11.80 -37.69 13.09
N ILE A 595 -12.93 -37.14 13.48
CA ILE A 595 -14.24 -37.43 12.91
C ILE A 595 -14.26 -37.11 11.42
N SER A 596 -13.82 -35.91 11.03
CA SER A 596 -13.71 -35.51 9.61
C SER A 596 -12.90 -36.49 8.78
N ASN A 597 -11.77 -36.98 9.32
CA ASN A 597 -10.95 -37.99 8.63
C ASN A 597 -11.62 -39.37 8.50
N ILE A 598 -12.39 -39.79 9.53
CA ILE A 598 -13.15 -41.02 9.49
C ILE A 598 -14.26 -40.97 8.44
N LEU A 599 -15.05 -39.87 8.46
CA LEU A 599 -16.14 -39.66 7.52
C LEU A 599 -15.67 -39.56 6.06
N LYS A 600 -14.53 -38.92 5.81
CA LYS A 600 -13.94 -38.85 4.47
C LYS A 600 -13.46 -40.19 3.92
N LYS A 601 -13.04 -41.12 4.79
CA LYS A 601 -12.55 -42.45 4.38
C LYS A 601 -13.68 -43.50 4.25
N SER A 602 -14.88 -43.22 4.76
CA SER A 602 -16.01 -44.12 4.65
C SER A 602 -16.62 -44.04 3.25
N GLU A 603 -16.36 -45.05 2.41
CA GLU A 603 -17.00 -45.23 1.11
C GLU A 603 -18.50 -45.54 1.32
N GLY A 604 -19.38 -44.58 0.95
CA GLY A 604 -20.81 -44.81 0.98
C GLY A 604 -21.62 -43.93 1.94
N GLY A 605 -21.08 -42.79 2.35
CA GLY A 605 -21.82 -41.70 3.04
C GLY A 605 -22.62 -42.14 4.26
N ALA A 606 -22.40 -41.50 5.40
CA ALA A 606 -23.23 -41.70 6.60
C ALA A 606 -24.64 -41.07 6.41
N ASN A 607 -25.42 -41.55 5.44
CA ASN A 607 -26.71 -40.99 5.01
C ASN A 607 -27.89 -41.64 5.72
N GLY A 608 -27.84 -41.75 7.05
CA GLY A 608 -28.98 -42.31 7.81
C GLY A 608 -29.17 -41.60 9.14
N ALA A 609 -30.39 -41.57 9.63
CA ALA A 609 -30.66 -41.20 11.01
C ALA A 609 -30.05 -42.27 11.97
N VAL A 610 -29.55 -41.81 13.12
CA VAL A 610 -29.12 -42.71 14.18
C VAL A 610 -30.25 -43.55 14.63
N GLN A 611 -30.08 -44.89 14.65
CA GLN A 611 -31.05 -45.85 15.13
C GLN A 611 -30.73 -46.22 16.58
N PRO A 612 -31.57 -45.79 17.56
CA PRO A 612 -31.29 -46.02 18.98
C PRO A 612 -31.18 -47.52 19.36
N THR A 613 -31.87 -48.37 18.62
CA THR A 613 -31.85 -49.84 18.83
C THR A 613 -30.49 -50.49 18.45
N LEU A 614 -29.69 -49.82 17.62
CA LEU A 614 -28.33 -50.25 17.21
C LEU A 614 -27.21 -49.60 18.03
N LEU A 615 -27.53 -48.85 19.08
CA LEU A 615 -26.56 -48.35 20.05
C LEU A 615 -26.31 -49.43 21.10
N VAL A 616 -25.26 -50.17 20.95
CA VAL A 616 -24.94 -51.36 21.79
C VAL A 616 -24.13 -50.93 23.00
N GLU A 617 -23.02 -50.20 22.76
CA GLU A 617 -22.09 -49.80 23.81
C GLU A 617 -22.63 -48.67 24.69
N ALA A 618 -22.27 -48.68 25.96
CA ALA A 618 -22.67 -47.61 26.89
C ALA A 618 -22.21 -46.21 26.44
N ALA A 619 -21.00 -46.11 25.86
CA ALA A 619 -20.44 -44.89 25.37
C ALA A 619 -21.18 -44.34 24.12
N GLU A 620 -21.73 -45.21 23.25
CA GLU A 620 -22.56 -44.82 22.12
C GLU A 620 -23.87 -44.16 22.60
N LYS A 621 -24.52 -44.80 23.62
CA LYS A 621 -25.77 -44.31 24.22
C LYS A 621 -25.55 -42.94 24.88
N ALA A 622 -24.50 -42.83 25.70
CA ALA A 622 -24.17 -41.60 26.41
C ALA A 622 -23.87 -40.45 25.45
N LEU A 623 -23.11 -40.69 24.37
CA LEU A 623 -22.85 -39.70 23.35
C LEU A 623 -24.13 -39.28 22.62
N HIS A 624 -24.99 -40.21 22.25
CA HIS A 624 -26.25 -39.92 21.57
C HIS A 624 -27.20 -39.13 22.47
N GLU A 625 -27.36 -39.49 23.74
CA GLU A 625 -28.19 -38.78 24.71
C GLU A 625 -27.70 -37.35 24.94
N GLN A 626 -26.39 -37.19 25.14
CA GLN A 626 -25.83 -35.87 25.32
C GLN A 626 -25.95 -34.98 24.07
N LEU A 627 -25.73 -35.55 22.89
CA LEU A 627 -25.91 -34.83 21.64
C LEU A 627 -27.38 -34.40 21.45
N ALA A 628 -28.33 -35.27 21.74
CA ALA A 628 -29.74 -34.98 21.69
C ALA A 628 -30.16 -33.87 22.68
N ALA A 629 -29.54 -33.83 23.85
CA ALA A 629 -29.79 -32.79 24.87
C ALA A 629 -29.21 -31.42 24.47
N VAL A 630 -28.03 -31.39 23.85
CA VAL A 630 -27.34 -30.15 23.47
C VAL A 630 -27.92 -29.54 22.17
N THR A 631 -28.33 -30.35 21.21
CA THR A 631 -28.78 -29.91 19.87
C THR A 631 -29.88 -28.83 19.91
N PRO A 632 -30.98 -28.94 20.69
CA PRO A 632 -32.04 -27.90 20.72
C PRO A 632 -31.50 -26.57 21.25
N HIS A 633 -30.59 -26.61 22.22
CA HIS A 633 -29.98 -25.39 22.78
C HIS A 633 -29.07 -24.71 21.74
N VAL A 634 -28.20 -25.47 21.09
CA VAL A 634 -27.37 -24.97 20.00
C VAL A 634 -28.21 -24.35 18.89
N GLN A 635 -29.29 -25.05 18.48
CA GLN A 635 -30.19 -24.56 17.43
C GLN A 635 -30.83 -23.21 17.83
N SER A 636 -31.34 -23.09 19.05
CA SER A 636 -31.89 -21.85 19.56
C SER A 636 -30.88 -20.70 19.57
N GLN A 637 -29.62 -20.99 19.94
CA GLN A 637 -28.54 -20.00 19.91
C GLN A 637 -28.19 -19.57 18.46
N LEU A 638 -28.21 -20.49 17.52
CA LEU A 638 -27.98 -20.19 16.08
C LEU A 638 -29.09 -19.31 15.51
N GLU A 639 -30.37 -19.61 15.82
CA GLU A 639 -31.51 -18.81 15.39
C GLU A 639 -31.44 -17.39 15.96
N ALA A 640 -30.97 -17.24 17.21
CA ALA A 640 -30.73 -15.96 17.86
C ALA A 640 -29.41 -15.28 17.41
N ARG A 641 -28.63 -15.90 16.51
CA ARG A 641 -27.27 -15.47 16.11
C ARG A 641 -26.30 -15.29 17.29
N ALA A 642 -26.54 -15.99 18.39
CA ALA A 642 -25.69 -16.00 19.59
C ALA A 642 -24.59 -17.08 19.47
N TYR A 643 -23.68 -16.92 18.52
CA TYR A 643 -22.70 -17.92 18.12
C TYR A 643 -21.76 -18.34 19.25
N THR A 644 -21.40 -17.43 20.14
CA THR A 644 -20.61 -17.75 21.35
C THR A 644 -21.33 -18.75 22.26
N GLY A 645 -22.64 -18.55 22.46
CA GLY A 645 -23.47 -19.49 23.22
C GLY A 645 -23.57 -20.86 22.55
N ALA A 646 -23.71 -20.88 21.24
CA ALA A 646 -23.77 -22.12 20.46
C ALA A 646 -22.46 -22.93 20.61
N LEU A 647 -21.29 -22.29 20.44
CA LEU A 647 -20.00 -22.95 20.58
C LEU A 647 -19.69 -23.36 22.03
N SER A 648 -20.06 -22.54 23.02
CA SER A 648 -19.85 -22.86 24.44
C SER A 648 -20.67 -24.07 24.89
N ALA A 649 -21.88 -24.25 24.32
CA ALA A 649 -22.70 -25.41 24.61
C ALA A 649 -22.06 -26.73 24.14
N LEU A 650 -21.20 -26.71 23.13
CA LEU A 650 -20.47 -27.87 22.66
C LEU A 650 -19.45 -28.41 23.67
N ALA A 651 -19.02 -27.60 24.64
CA ALA A 651 -18.10 -28.03 25.70
C ALA A 651 -18.61 -29.25 26.48
N ALA A 652 -19.95 -29.36 26.64
CA ALA A 652 -20.59 -30.50 27.27
C ALA A 652 -20.38 -31.84 26.53
N LEU A 653 -20.01 -31.80 25.26
CA LEU A 653 -19.77 -33.00 24.44
C LEU A 653 -18.36 -33.58 24.63
N ARG A 654 -17.42 -32.86 25.26
CA ARG A 654 -16.02 -33.33 25.40
C ARG A 654 -15.92 -34.72 26.04
N ALA A 655 -16.43 -34.87 27.27
CA ALA A 655 -16.30 -36.14 28.00
C ALA A 655 -16.99 -37.32 27.28
N PRO A 656 -18.22 -37.22 26.76
CA PRO A 656 -18.84 -38.29 25.97
C PRO A 656 -18.08 -38.63 24.71
N VAL A 657 -17.49 -37.63 24.02
CA VAL A 657 -16.70 -37.87 22.80
C VAL A 657 -15.39 -38.59 23.12
N ASP A 658 -14.68 -38.18 24.17
CA ASP A 658 -13.46 -38.84 24.62
C ASP A 658 -13.74 -40.33 24.98
N THR A 659 -14.81 -40.59 25.77
CA THR A 659 -15.22 -41.93 26.15
C THR A 659 -15.60 -42.78 24.94
N PHE A 660 -16.34 -42.21 23.98
CA PHE A 660 -16.72 -42.90 22.75
C PHE A 660 -15.47 -43.35 21.97
N PHE A 661 -14.48 -42.48 21.78
CA PHE A 661 -13.26 -42.83 21.03
C PHE A 661 -12.35 -43.80 21.77
N ASN A 662 -12.43 -43.91 23.08
CA ASN A 662 -11.68 -44.88 23.88
C ASN A 662 -12.33 -46.26 23.88
N ASP A 663 -13.66 -46.31 23.93
CA ASP A 663 -14.40 -47.56 24.22
C ASP A 663 -15.08 -48.17 23.00
N VAL A 664 -15.28 -47.39 21.90
CA VAL A 664 -16.03 -47.85 20.73
C VAL A 664 -15.16 -47.99 19.49
N MET A 665 -15.17 -49.22 18.91
CA MET A 665 -14.55 -49.49 17.62
C MET A 665 -15.47 -49.03 16.49
N VAL A 666 -15.18 -47.83 15.90
CA VAL A 666 -16.03 -47.24 14.84
C VAL A 666 -16.19 -48.19 13.65
N ASN A 667 -15.11 -48.84 13.19
CA ASN A 667 -15.11 -49.80 12.09
C ASN A 667 -15.48 -51.22 12.58
N ALA A 668 -16.71 -51.38 13.13
CA ALA A 668 -17.23 -52.67 13.50
C ALA A 668 -17.30 -53.64 12.31
N GLU A 669 -17.18 -54.91 12.59
CA GLU A 669 -17.34 -55.97 11.57
C GLU A 669 -18.77 -56.02 11.03
N ASP A 670 -19.77 -55.84 11.93
CA ASP A 670 -21.17 -55.74 11.56
C ASP A 670 -21.44 -54.45 10.77
N PRO A 671 -21.89 -54.58 9.50
CA PRO A 671 -22.17 -53.42 8.65
C PRO A 671 -23.25 -52.50 9.21
N ALA A 672 -24.26 -52.99 9.91
CA ALA A 672 -25.35 -52.20 10.48
C ALA A 672 -24.86 -51.37 11.66
N LEU A 673 -24.05 -51.95 12.55
CA LEU A 673 -23.42 -51.22 13.67
C LEU A 673 -22.45 -50.18 13.16
N ARG A 674 -21.62 -50.50 12.17
CA ARG A 674 -20.70 -49.58 11.55
C ARG A 674 -21.42 -48.37 10.92
N ALA A 675 -22.50 -48.64 10.16
CA ALA A 675 -23.29 -47.56 9.55
C ALA A 675 -23.93 -46.65 10.61
N ASN A 676 -24.46 -47.23 11.71
CA ASN A 676 -25.06 -46.48 12.79
C ASN A 676 -24.03 -45.61 13.57
N ARG A 677 -22.82 -46.12 13.79
CA ARG A 677 -21.70 -45.39 14.40
C ARG A 677 -21.24 -44.23 13.51
N LEU A 678 -21.17 -44.41 12.20
CA LEU A 678 -20.89 -43.36 11.24
C LEU A 678 -22.02 -42.30 11.20
N ALA A 679 -23.27 -42.69 11.30
CA ALA A 679 -24.40 -41.77 11.39
C ALA A 679 -24.34 -40.91 12.67
N LEU A 680 -23.98 -41.51 13.82
CA LEU A 680 -23.78 -40.78 15.08
C LEU A 680 -22.61 -39.77 14.98
N LEU A 681 -21.49 -40.18 14.39
CA LEU A 681 -20.37 -39.26 14.15
C LEU A 681 -20.70 -38.16 13.15
N SER A 682 -21.51 -38.45 12.13
CA SER A 682 -22.00 -37.43 11.18
C SER A 682 -22.88 -36.39 11.87
N ALA A 683 -23.81 -36.83 12.72
CA ALA A 683 -24.65 -35.89 13.50
C ALA A 683 -23.82 -35.03 14.46
N LEU A 684 -22.83 -35.64 15.13
CA LEU A 684 -21.88 -34.92 15.98
C LEU A 684 -21.07 -33.89 15.16
N HIS A 685 -20.53 -34.29 14.01
CA HIS A 685 -19.78 -33.43 13.13
C HIS A 685 -20.59 -32.21 12.66
N GLN A 686 -21.85 -32.39 12.33
CA GLN A 686 -22.74 -31.29 11.97
C GLN A 686 -22.88 -30.27 13.10
N GLN A 687 -23.06 -30.74 14.33
CA GLN A 687 -23.17 -29.83 15.50
C GLN A 687 -21.86 -29.12 15.78
N MET A 688 -20.71 -29.81 15.70
CA MET A 688 -19.39 -29.23 15.95
C MET A 688 -18.99 -28.20 14.87
N ASN A 689 -19.61 -28.25 13.69
CA ASN A 689 -19.30 -27.34 12.58
C ASN A 689 -20.46 -26.35 12.27
N CYS A 690 -21.41 -26.17 13.16
CA CYS A 690 -22.58 -25.31 12.92
C CYS A 690 -22.21 -23.81 12.85
N VAL A 691 -21.16 -23.35 13.51
CA VAL A 691 -20.68 -21.95 13.49
C VAL A 691 -19.39 -21.84 12.65
N ALA A 692 -18.47 -22.77 12.82
CA ALA A 692 -17.16 -22.81 12.18
C ALA A 692 -16.64 -24.24 12.14
N ASP A 693 -15.78 -24.58 11.19
CA ASP A 693 -15.05 -25.86 11.19
C ASP A 693 -13.97 -25.83 12.28
N ILE A 694 -14.35 -26.26 13.49
CA ILE A 694 -13.43 -26.23 14.63
C ILE A 694 -12.22 -27.15 14.47
N SER A 695 -12.22 -28.09 13.50
CA SER A 695 -11.05 -28.93 13.21
C SER A 695 -9.83 -28.14 12.73
N LYS A 696 -10.06 -26.91 12.22
CA LYS A 696 -9.00 -25.97 11.80
C LYS A 696 -8.29 -25.30 12.96
N LEU A 697 -8.84 -25.42 14.17
CA LEU A 697 -8.27 -24.90 15.40
C LEU A 697 -7.34 -25.93 16.10
N ALA A 698 -7.34 -27.18 15.63
CA ALA A 698 -6.44 -28.20 16.12
C ALA A 698 -5.01 -27.93 15.63
N ALA A 699 -4.04 -27.83 16.56
CA ALA A 699 -2.63 -27.60 16.31
C ALA A 699 -1.98 -28.71 15.41
#